data_082d0707a4ab5ea569d531e2fd580ecd
#
_entry.id   082d0707a4ab5ea569d531e2fd580ecd
#
_cell.length_a   1.000
_cell.length_b   1.000
_cell.length_c   1.000
_cell.angle_alpha   90.00
_cell.angle_beta   90.00
_cell.angle_gamma   90.00
#
_symmetry.space_group_name_H-M   'P 1'
#
loop_
_entity.id
_entity.type
_entity.pdbx_description
1 polymer ?
#
loop_
_entity_poly.entity_id
_entity_poly.type
_entity_poly.pdbx_seq_one_letter_code
_entity_poly.pdbx_strand_id
1 'polypeptide(L)'
;MTPSVAQNTKYVNLFIGTSGDNGQVAPGAAAPFGMVCVCPDNDPRSHAGYDYAVTKVSGISVNRLSGVGCSGGGGNLRIRPVAPSQELHIKKSREKATPGYYSTAFTNGIKTELTATNAMAVERYKFPRSLSAALWIDFASTFEDVATCHYKRISETCIEGYVQAKNVCGHGRYKLYFSLNTSHPFQLEEQKETTACLTFGKKVRSVEVRIGLSALSSELASWECARWEKMDFEDVKSRTADQWEKQLSAIDVKGGKKDDRVIFYTSLYRTYLSPADVSSPDGAYLGTDGKVYISEDFRYYSNWSLWDTFRTKFPWLVLTEPAKMRDMATSLIHLYATGKKDWSTGFESTPTVRTEHAVILLLDAYRKGITNLDFRKGYAGMKQEMERLPMRSPDQKMESAYDLWAMAKIAEIIGEKADSEQYRQRSVSLFEETWKKEFMNVTPAFEVMKNNGLYQGTRWQYRWAAPQYIDKMIEWVGQDSLRSQLTYFFDHHLYNQGNEPDIHVPYLFNRLGAPEKTQQIVRSLMTEPMIHKYGGNSEFKTPYLGKAFKNAPEGYSPEMDEDDGTMSAWYVFGAMGFYPLLVGDEYYDLTSPLFDRVLLRLTNGNVLTIQTEGRKKKDAPIKSIHFNGKKIADYRISHNELIKGGELIYNYK
;
A
#
# COMPACT_ATOMS: atom_id res chain seq x y z
N MET A 1 -13.47 -10.83 33.90
CA MET A 1 -12.12 -10.97 33.31
C MET A 1 -12.19 -10.39 31.91
N THR A 2 -11.65 -9.21 31.72
CA THR A 2 -11.44 -8.68 30.36
C THR A 2 -10.50 -9.65 29.64
N PRO A 3 -10.86 -10.17 28.45
CA PRO A 3 -9.96 -11.03 27.71
C PRO A 3 -8.68 -10.23 27.43
N SER A 4 -7.53 -10.79 27.77
CA SER A 4 -6.22 -10.25 27.40
C SER A 4 -6.25 -9.99 25.91
N VAL A 5 -6.14 -8.72 25.50
CA VAL A 5 -6.01 -8.35 24.10
C VAL A 5 -4.75 -9.04 23.59
N ALA A 6 -4.87 -9.84 22.54
CA ALA A 6 -3.73 -10.52 21.95
C ALA A 6 -2.73 -9.47 21.44
N GLN A 7 -1.47 -9.57 21.87
CA GLN A 7 -0.41 -8.67 21.36
C GLN A 7 0.04 -9.14 19.97
N ASN A 8 -0.61 -8.65 18.91
CA ASN A 8 -0.36 -9.07 17.54
C ASN A 8 0.81 -8.33 16.87
N THR A 9 1.17 -7.14 17.35
CA THR A 9 2.36 -6.40 16.92
C THR A 9 3.66 -7.22 17.06
N LYS A 10 3.72 -8.16 17.99
CA LYS A 10 4.89 -9.06 18.17
C LYS A 10 5.15 -9.99 16.97
N TYR A 11 4.19 -10.21 16.10
CA TYR A 11 4.34 -11.01 14.89
C TYR A 11 4.78 -10.19 13.69
N VAL A 12 4.80 -8.86 13.76
CA VAL A 12 5.22 -8.01 12.65
C VAL A 12 6.74 -7.99 12.54
N ASN A 13 7.24 -8.36 11.36
CA ASN A 13 8.66 -8.26 11.01
C ASN A 13 8.83 -7.22 9.90
N LEU A 14 9.21 -6.00 10.26
CA LEU A 14 9.34 -4.89 9.32
C LEU A 14 10.50 -5.06 8.34
N PHE A 15 11.41 -6.00 8.57
CA PHE A 15 12.52 -6.27 7.65
C PHE A 15 12.14 -7.18 6.47
N ILE A 16 10.95 -7.80 6.44
CA ILE A 16 10.49 -8.56 5.27
C ILE A 16 10.44 -7.63 4.05
N GLY A 17 11.09 -8.01 2.94
CA GLY A 17 11.04 -7.26 1.69
C GLY A 17 11.89 -5.97 1.67
N THR A 18 12.88 -5.87 2.54
CA THR A 18 13.75 -4.68 2.66
C THR A 18 15.13 -4.86 2.06
N SER A 19 15.40 -5.95 1.35
CA SER A 19 16.72 -6.21 0.76
C SER A 19 16.66 -6.51 -0.72
N GLY A 20 17.52 -5.87 -1.49
CA GLY A 20 17.57 -6.01 -2.93
C GLY A 20 16.30 -5.55 -3.62
N ASP A 21 16.04 -6.09 -4.80
CA ASP A 21 14.84 -5.85 -5.58
C ASP A 21 13.72 -6.86 -5.20
N ASN A 22 13.30 -6.82 -3.92
CA ASN A 22 12.36 -7.78 -3.33
C ASN A 22 11.41 -7.07 -2.36
N GLY A 23 10.44 -6.34 -2.89
CA GLY A 23 9.39 -5.68 -2.13
C GLY A 23 9.53 -4.17 -2.01
N GLN A 24 10.74 -3.62 -2.09
CA GLN A 24 11.01 -2.18 -2.08
C GLN A 24 10.41 -1.43 -0.88
N VAL A 25 10.45 -2.05 0.30
CA VAL A 25 9.90 -1.48 1.53
C VAL A 25 10.98 -1.06 2.52
N ALA A 26 10.64 -0.19 3.46
CA ALA A 26 11.53 0.28 4.52
C ALA A 26 11.00 -0.09 5.91
N PRO A 27 11.89 -0.36 6.90
CA PRO A 27 11.50 -0.71 8.27
C PRO A 27 11.25 0.53 9.15
N GLY A 28 10.87 1.66 8.57
CA GLY A 28 10.71 2.94 9.24
C GLY A 28 9.62 2.97 10.30
N ALA A 29 9.75 3.91 11.22
CA ALA A 29 8.70 4.20 12.19
C ALA A 29 7.60 5.06 11.53
N ALA A 30 6.37 4.57 11.57
CA ALA A 30 5.18 5.23 11.02
C ALA A 30 3.98 4.97 11.92
N ALA A 31 2.99 5.87 11.91
CA ALA A 31 1.65 5.64 12.45
C ALA A 31 0.72 5.08 11.35
N PRO A 32 -0.40 4.41 11.70
CA PRO A 32 -1.38 4.00 10.71
C PRO A 32 -1.91 5.21 9.92
N PHE A 33 -1.91 5.09 8.58
CA PHE A 33 -2.37 6.16 7.67
C PHE A 33 -1.67 7.52 7.86
N GLY A 34 -0.39 7.51 8.28
CA GLY A 34 0.37 8.71 8.57
C GLY A 34 1.16 9.24 7.37
N MET A 35 1.43 10.55 7.37
CA MET A 35 2.31 11.22 6.41
C MET A 35 3.79 10.89 6.64
N VAL A 36 4.12 10.43 7.86
CA VAL A 36 5.50 10.21 8.32
C VAL A 36 5.86 8.74 8.23
N CYS A 37 7.01 8.47 7.62
CA CYS A 37 7.74 7.22 7.77
C CYS A 37 9.22 7.57 7.95
N VAL A 38 9.66 7.68 9.21
CA VAL A 38 11.03 8.08 9.55
C VAL A 38 11.94 6.85 9.60
N CYS A 39 13.03 6.89 8.81
CA CYS A 39 13.90 5.73 8.61
C CYS A 39 15.30 6.16 8.16
N PRO A 40 16.36 5.39 8.43
CA PRO A 40 17.63 5.60 7.77
C PRO A 40 17.56 5.46 6.25
N ASP A 41 18.31 6.31 5.54
CA ASP A 41 18.55 6.24 4.11
C ASP A 41 19.91 5.61 3.88
N ASN A 42 19.97 4.39 3.36
CA ASN A 42 21.23 3.69 3.17
C ASN A 42 21.48 3.21 1.73
N ASP A 43 20.44 3.12 0.91
CA ASP A 43 20.60 2.87 -0.52
C ASP A 43 19.66 3.76 -1.33
N PRO A 44 20.15 4.83 -2.00
CA PRO A 44 19.32 5.68 -2.84
C PRO A 44 18.79 5.00 -4.11
N ARG A 45 19.32 3.81 -4.47
CA ARG A 45 18.80 3.01 -5.58
C ARG A 45 17.59 2.18 -5.18
N SER A 46 17.43 1.88 -3.90
CA SER A 46 16.19 1.32 -3.37
C SER A 46 15.08 2.36 -3.43
N HIS A 47 13.93 2.00 -3.97
CA HIS A 47 12.79 2.91 -4.13
C HIS A 47 12.29 3.47 -2.80
N ALA A 48 12.43 2.71 -1.72
CA ALA A 48 12.13 3.15 -0.36
C ALA A 48 13.33 3.79 0.37
N GLY A 49 14.47 3.95 -0.29
CA GLY A 49 15.69 4.55 0.28
C GLY A 49 16.43 3.67 1.28
N TYR A 50 16.04 2.41 1.45
CA TYR A 50 16.61 1.48 2.43
C TYR A 50 16.85 0.10 1.81
N ASP A 51 18.03 -0.47 2.04
CA ASP A 51 18.36 -1.87 1.79
C ASP A 51 18.98 -2.49 3.03
N TYR A 52 18.42 -3.62 3.50
CA TYR A 52 18.91 -4.33 4.68
C TYR A 52 20.37 -4.79 4.54
N ALA A 53 20.82 -5.15 3.34
CA ALA A 53 22.19 -5.60 3.09
C ALA A 53 23.23 -4.46 3.19
N VAL A 54 22.79 -3.19 3.05
CA VAL A 54 23.66 -2.01 3.08
C VAL A 54 23.80 -1.47 4.51
N THR A 55 25.02 -1.25 4.97
CA THR A 55 25.29 -0.70 6.31
C THR A 55 25.58 0.80 6.30
N LYS A 56 26.11 1.33 5.19
CA LYS A 56 26.44 2.75 5.06
C LYS A 56 25.17 3.59 4.98
N VAL A 57 25.09 4.65 5.78
CA VAL A 57 23.92 5.51 5.92
C VAL A 57 24.24 6.93 5.46
N SER A 58 23.38 7.48 4.61
CA SER A 58 23.45 8.90 4.22
C SER A 58 22.83 9.84 5.26
N GLY A 59 21.87 9.36 6.04
CA GLY A 59 21.18 10.08 7.09
C GLY A 59 19.86 9.40 7.44
N ILE A 60 18.97 10.14 8.08
CA ILE A 60 17.61 9.72 8.44
C ILE A 60 16.65 10.74 7.85
N SER A 61 15.67 10.30 7.08
CA SER A 61 14.65 11.17 6.48
C SER A 61 13.26 10.84 6.99
N VAL A 62 12.31 11.80 6.85
CA VAL A 62 11.04 11.76 7.58
C VAL A 62 9.88 11.14 6.81
N ASN A 63 9.98 11.02 5.49
CA ASN A 63 8.90 10.50 4.65
C ASN A 63 9.42 9.68 3.48
N ARG A 64 8.60 8.73 3.04
CA ARG A 64 8.85 7.88 1.88
C ARG A 64 7.59 7.16 1.44
N LEU A 65 7.51 6.80 0.19
CA LEU A 65 6.62 5.75 -0.28
C LEU A 65 7.25 4.39 -0.01
N SER A 66 6.42 3.37 0.16
CA SER A 66 6.87 2.02 0.48
C SER A 66 6.29 1.04 -0.52
N GLY A 67 7.15 0.19 -1.10
CA GLY A 67 6.72 -0.90 -1.96
C GLY A 67 6.40 -0.53 -3.40
N VAL A 68 6.70 0.67 -3.86
CA VAL A 68 6.39 1.09 -5.25
C VAL A 68 7.59 0.90 -6.17
N GLY A 69 7.33 0.33 -7.34
CA GLY A 69 8.33 -0.03 -8.35
C GLY A 69 8.88 1.13 -9.20
N CYS A 70 8.88 2.35 -8.72
CA CYS A 70 9.47 3.52 -9.40
C CYS A 70 10.48 4.21 -8.49
N SER A 71 11.34 5.07 -9.07
CA SER A 71 12.23 5.90 -8.26
C SER A 71 11.44 6.61 -7.15
N GLY A 72 11.94 6.51 -5.92
CA GLY A 72 11.17 6.75 -4.71
C GLY A 72 10.78 8.19 -4.50
N GLY A 73 9.58 8.41 -4.05
CA GLY A 73 9.15 9.71 -3.53
C GLY A 73 9.51 9.88 -2.06
N GLY A 74 9.83 11.10 -1.65
CA GLY A 74 10.21 11.43 -0.28
C GLY A 74 11.72 11.52 -0.05
N GLY A 75 12.19 11.06 1.10
CA GLY A 75 13.59 11.23 1.51
C GLY A 75 13.90 12.64 1.99
N ASN A 76 12.90 13.36 2.46
CA ASN A 76 13.02 14.76 2.80
C ASN A 76 13.56 14.99 4.22
N LEU A 77 14.18 16.16 4.42
CA LEU A 77 14.71 16.61 5.71
C LEU A 77 15.67 15.59 6.30
N ARG A 78 16.74 15.29 5.59
CA ARG A 78 17.71 14.28 6.02
C ARG A 78 18.62 14.80 7.11
N ILE A 79 18.60 14.14 8.26
CA ILE A 79 19.44 14.45 9.42
C ILE A 79 20.51 13.35 9.57
N ARG A 80 21.75 13.77 9.87
CA ARG A 80 22.81 12.84 10.24
C ARG A 80 23.62 13.37 11.44
N PRO A 81 24.01 12.47 12.38
CA PRO A 81 24.68 12.88 13.63
C PRO A 81 26.22 12.97 13.48
N VAL A 82 26.73 13.04 12.26
CA VAL A 82 28.15 13.23 11.96
C VAL A 82 28.30 14.08 10.69
N ALA A 83 29.47 14.72 10.52
CA ALA A 83 29.77 15.52 9.32
C ALA A 83 29.60 14.70 8.02
N PRO A 84 29.16 15.32 6.91
CA PRO A 84 29.01 14.64 5.62
C PRO A 84 30.29 13.94 5.12
N SER A 85 31.46 14.45 5.50
CA SER A 85 32.76 13.86 5.18
C SER A 85 33.09 12.59 5.98
N GLN A 86 32.35 12.29 7.05
CA GLN A 86 32.55 11.10 7.87
C GLN A 86 31.58 9.99 7.46
N GLU A 87 32.08 8.78 7.34
CA GLU A 87 31.21 7.63 7.08
C GLU A 87 30.39 7.27 8.32
N LEU A 88 29.14 6.86 8.08
CA LEU A 88 28.20 6.43 9.10
C LEU A 88 27.68 5.04 8.75
N HIS A 89 27.91 4.05 9.61
CA HIS A 89 27.52 2.67 9.37
C HIS A 89 26.64 2.11 10.49
N ILE A 90 25.54 1.46 10.14
CA ILE A 90 24.67 0.73 11.05
C ILE A 90 25.36 -0.54 11.55
N LYS A 91 25.26 -0.81 12.85
CA LYS A 91 25.54 -2.12 13.43
C LYS A 91 24.31 -3.01 13.29
N LYS A 92 24.23 -3.86 12.27
CA LYS A 92 23.05 -4.72 12.01
C LYS A 92 22.59 -5.53 13.24
N SER A 93 23.50 -6.00 14.08
CA SER A 93 23.16 -6.70 15.33
C SER A 93 22.45 -5.82 16.39
N ARG A 94 22.41 -4.52 16.19
CA ARG A 94 21.73 -3.54 17.06
C ARG A 94 20.54 -2.86 16.40
N GLU A 95 20.23 -3.24 15.19
CA GLU A 95 19.07 -2.72 14.46
C GLU A 95 17.79 -3.42 14.91
N LYS A 96 16.76 -2.65 15.21
CA LYS A 96 15.45 -3.14 15.64
C LYS A 96 14.36 -2.28 15.02
N ALA A 97 13.33 -2.92 14.52
CA ALA A 97 12.14 -2.27 14.00
C ALA A 97 10.88 -3.01 14.49
N THR A 98 9.91 -2.26 14.96
CA THR A 98 8.58 -2.72 15.36
C THR A 98 7.54 -1.68 14.92
N PRO A 99 6.26 -2.01 14.80
CA PRO A 99 5.25 -1.03 14.44
C PRO A 99 5.36 0.27 15.26
N GLY A 100 5.56 1.39 14.57
CA GLY A 100 5.72 2.71 15.20
C GLY A 100 7.09 3.02 15.80
N TYR A 101 8.07 2.13 15.70
CA TYR A 101 9.38 2.35 16.29
C TYR A 101 10.52 1.70 15.49
N TYR A 102 11.62 2.44 15.38
CA TYR A 102 12.88 1.94 14.84
C TYR A 102 14.05 2.38 15.74
N SER A 103 15.08 1.56 15.88
CA SER A 103 16.31 1.93 16.57
C SER A 103 17.54 1.25 16.01
N THR A 104 18.67 1.93 16.12
CA THR A 104 19.98 1.37 15.75
C THR A 104 21.10 1.98 16.56
N ALA A 105 22.28 1.35 16.52
CA ALA A 105 23.54 1.94 16.92
C ALA A 105 24.51 1.97 15.74
N PHE A 106 25.20 3.09 15.60
CA PHE A 106 26.23 3.23 14.58
C PHE A 106 27.60 2.73 15.09
N THR A 107 28.51 2.47 14.16
CA THR A 107 29.85 1.96 14.49
C THR A 107 30.69 2.91 15.35
N ASN A 108 30.44 4.22 15.27
CA ASN A 108 31.07 5.26 16.08
C ASN A 108 30.50 5.40 17.51
N GLY A 109 29.50 4.55 17.88
CA GLY A 109 28.91 4.53 19.20
C GLY A 109 27.68 5.42 19.40
N ILE A 110 27.29 6.23 18.42
CA ILE A 110 26.03 6.99 18.46
C ILE A 110 24.86 6.01 18.37
N LYS A 111 23.82 6.24 19.16
CA LYS A 111 22.57 5.47 19.12
C LYS A 111 21.45 6.37 18.64
N THR A 112 20.55 5.83 17.84
CA THR A 112 19.39 6.53 17.32
C THR A 112 18.12 5.73 17.58
N GLU A 113 17.07 6.41 18.00
CA GLU A 113 15.73 5.89 18.20
C GLU A 113 14.73 6.79 17.47
N LEU A 114 13.80 6.19 16.76
CA LEU A 114 12.82 6.88 15.92
C LEU A 114 11.42 6.43 16.28
N THR A 115 10.49 7.38 16.31
CA THR A 115 9.05 7.12 16.40
C THR A 115 8.29 8.18 15.62
N ALA A 116 7.00 8.01 15.41
CA ALA A 116 6.21 8.92 14.61
C ALA A 116 4.76 9.01 15.11
N THR A 117 4.15 10.16 14.90
CA THR A 117 2.69 10.32 14.87
C THR A 117 2.21 10.39 13.43
N ASN A 118 0.96 10.76 13.20
CA ASN A 118 0.43 10.95 11.83
C ASN A 118 1.25 11.97 11.01
N ALA A 119 1.61 13.10 11.62
CA ALA A 119 2.27 14.21 10.92
C ALA A 119 3.51 14.75 11.66
N MET A 120 4.07 13.99 12.62
CA MET A 120 5.30 14.38 13.31
C MET A 120 6.26 13.20 13.42
N ALA A 121 7.51 13.39 12.95
CA ALA A 121 8.62 12.49 13.23
C ALA A 121 9.28 12.89 14.55
N VAL A 122 9.73 11.89 15.33
CA VAL A 122 10.53 12.11 16.53
C VAL A 122 11.79 11.27 16.45
N GLU A 123 12.93 11.93 16.47
CA GLU A 123 14.25 11.32 16.38
C GLU A 123 15.03 11.63 17.67
N ARG A 124 15.59 10.60 18.30
CA ARG A 124 16.43 10.77 19.50
C ARG A 124 17.83 10.24 19.23
N TYR A 125 18.82 11.11 19.37
CA TYR A 125 20.24 10.82 19.19
C TYR A 125 20.98 10.83 20.53
N LYS A 126 21.68 9.72 20.84
CA LYS A 126 22.50 9.59 22.06
C LYS A 126 23.97 9.49 21.68
N PHE A 127 24.76 10.49 22.13
CA PHE A 127 26.17 10.63 21.80
C PHE A 127 27.07 10.03 22.89
N PRO A 128 28.11 9.25 22.51
CA PRO A 128 29.13 8.80 23.47
C PRO A 128 29.95 9.98 24.00
N ARG A 129 30.60 9.82 25.15
CA ARG A 129 31.38 10.90 25.78
C ARG A 129 32.52 11.43 24.89
N SER A 130 33.02 10.63 23.98
CA SER A 130 34.10 10.97 23.04
C SER A 130 33.67 11.89 21.89
N LEU A 131 32.37 12.10 21.69
CA LEU A 131 31.84 12.92 20.61
C LEU A 131 31.03 14.10 21.17
N SER A 132 31.19 15.26 20.54
CA SER A 132 30.29 16.40 20.77
C SER A 132 28.97 16.17 20.04
N ALA A 133 27.86 16.59 20.65
CA ALA A 133 26.55 16.51 20.02
C ALA A 133 26.46 17.53 18.89
N ALA A 134 26.23 17.04 17.66
CA ALA A 134 26.00 17.86 16.48
C ALA A 134 25.11 17.11 15.48
N LEU A 135 24.26 17.84 14.76
CA LEU A 135 23.39 17.30 13.72
C LEU A 135 23.58 18.08 12.42
N TRP A 136 23.86 17.38 11.34
CA TRP A 136 23.90 17.94 9.99
C TRP A 136 22.57 17.69 9.30
N ILE A 137 21.97 18.72 8.74
CA ILE A 137 20.67 18.68 8.11
C ILE A 137 20.81 19.05 6.65
N ASP A 138 20.27 18.23 5.76
CA ASP A 138 20.05 18.53 4.35
C ASP A 138 18.55 18.80 4.15
N PHE A 139 18.19 20.09 4.07
CA PHE A 139 16.81 20.53 3.91
C PHE A 139 16.25 20.28 2.52
N ALA A 140 17.11 20.09 1.50
CA ALA A 140 16.73 19.80 0.12
C ALA A 140 16.90 18.31 -0.24
N SER A 141 17.07 17.43 0.75
CA SER A 141 17.19 16.00 0.47
C SER A 141 15.93 15.45 -0.16
N THR A 142 16.11 14.50 -1.08
CA THR A 142 15.03 13.77 -1.75
C THR A 142 15.59 12.48 -2.34
N PHE A 143 14.74 11.49 -2.63
CA PHE A 143 15.09 10.30 -3.42
C PHE A 143 15.00 10.57 -4.93
N GLU A 144 14.35 11.66 -5.34
CA GLU A 144 14.35 12.17 -6.71
C GLU A 144 15.54 13.11 -6.97
N ASP A 145 15.73 13.53 -8.22
CA ASP A 145 16.93 14.25 -8.66
C ASP A 145 17.17 15.59 -7.96
N VAL A 146 16.13 16.40 -7.82
CA VAL A 146 16.26 17.81 -7.38
C VAL A 146 15.08 18.21 -6.50
N ALA A 147 15.40 18.75 -5.32
CA ALA A 147 14.46 19.49 -4.50
C ALA A 147 14.96 20.94 -4.29
N THR A 148 14.03 21.84 -4.02
CA THR A 148 14.29 23.18 -3.53
C THR A 148 13.80 23.31 -2.10
N CYS A 149 14.44 24.14 -1.30
CA CYS A 149 14.02 24.38 0.07
C CYS A 149 14.14 25.85 0.45
N HIS A 150 13.46 26.20 1.50
CA HIS A 150 13.68 27.44 2.25
C HIS A 150 13.58 27.10 3.72
N TYR A 151 14.49 27.61 4.55
CA TYR A 151 14.42 27.44 5.99
C TYR A 151 14.81 28.73 6.72
N LYS A 152 14.30 28.88 7.93
CA LYS A 152 14.53 30.06 8.78
C LYS A 152 14.61 29.61 10.22
N ARG A 153 15.62 30.08 10.95
CA ARG A 153 15.68 29.95 12.41
C ARG A 153 14.60 30.81 13.05
N ILE A 154 13.74 30.22 13.84
CA ILE A 154 12.64 30.90 14.56
C ILE A 154 13.05 31.21 16.01
N SER A 155 13.76 30.27 16.67
CA SER A 155 14.22 30.41 18.04
C SER A 155 15.55 29.73 18.26
N GLU A 156 15.99 29.65 19.50
CA GLU A 156 17.19 28.89 19.90
C GLU A 156 17.03 27.37 19.71
N THR A 157 15.79 26.90 19.58
CA THR A 157 15.44 25.47 19.47
C THR A 157 14.60 25.13 18.24
N CYS A 158 14.24 26.11 17.38
CA CYS A 158 13.29 25.90 16.30
C CYS A 158 13.78 26.44 14.94
N ILE A 159 13.61 25.62 13.91
CA ILE A 159 13.78 25.98 12.49
C ILE A 159 12.48 25.62 11.78
N GLU A 160 11.97 26.54 10.95
CA GLU A 160 10.81 26.31 10.10
C GLU A 160 11.15 26.53 8.63
N GLY A 161 10.36 25.92 7.75
CA GLY A 161 10.55 26.07 6.32
C GLY A 161 9.70 25.15 5.47
N TYR A 162 10.16 24.95 4.24
CA TYR A 162 9.56 23.98 3.32
C TYR A 162 10.60 23.31 2.44
N VAL A 163 10.25 22.15 1.94
CA VAL A 163 10.90 21.47 0.82
C VAL A 163 9.88 21.28 -0.29
N GLN A 164 10.31 21.50 -1.54
CA GLN A 164 9.52 21.20 -2.72
C GLN A 164 10.32 20.27 -3.62
N ALA A 165 9.75 19.10 -3.90
CA ALA A 165 10.40 18.04 -4.67
C ALA A 165 9.50 17.56 -5.81
N LYS A 166 10.11 16.87 -6.78
CA LYS A 166 9.37 16.08 -7.75
C LYS A 166 8.70 14.90 -7.06
N ASN A 167 7.63 14.43 -7.65
CA ASN A 167 6.93 13.24 -7.22
C ASN A 167 7.50 11.98 -7.88
N VAL A 168 6.99 10.83 -7.50
CA VAL A 168 7.44 9.52 -7.95
C VAL A 168 7.50 9.43 -9.47
N CYS A 169 8.52 8.77 -10.03
CA CYS A 169 8.82 8.69 -11.46
C CYS A 169 8.97 10.06 -12.15
N GLY A 170 9.29 11.13 -11.42
CA GLY A 170 9.44 12.48 -11.95
C GLY A 170 8.14 13.15 -12.37
N HIS A 171 6.97 12.56 -12.11
CA HIS A 171 5.67 13.12 -12.45
C HIS A 171 5.13 14.01 -11.33
N GLY A 172 4.69 15.21 -11.68
CA GLY A 172 4.12 16.14 -10.72
C GLY A 172 5.10 16.65 -9.67
N ARG A 173 4.57 17.31 -8.64
CA ARG A 173 5.35 17.91 -7.54
C ARG A 173 4.53 17.93 -6.27
N TYR A 174 5.23 17.92 -5.14
CA TYR A 174 4.64 18.20 -3.83
C TYR A 174 5.48 19.25 -3.10
N LYS A 175 4.84 19.95 -2.18
CA LYS A 175 5.48 20.90 -1.28
C LYS A 175 5.14 20.52 0.16
N LEU A 176 6.17 20.30 0.96
CA LEU A 176 6.04 19.89 2.34
C LEU A 176 6.62 20.97 3.24
N TYR A 177 5.80 21.55 4.08
CA TYR A 177 6.22 22.49 5.12
C TYR A 177 6.62 21.72 6.37
N PHE A 178 7.58 22.26 7.10
CA PHE A 178 8.08 21.65 8.33
C PHE A 178 8.32 22.66 9.43
N SER A 179 8.24 22.17 10.68
CA SER A 179 8.77 22.81 11.87
C SER A 179 9.65 21.79 12.61
N LEU A 180 10.95 22.09 12.70
CA LEU A 180 11.95 21.25 13.34
C LEU A 180 12.30 21.84 14.70
N ASN A 181 12.03 21.10 15.79
CA ASN A 181 12.24 21.53 17.16
C ASN A 181 13.22 20.59 17.86
N THR A 182 14.23 21.15 18.53
CA THR A 182 15.25 20.40 19.28
C THR A 182 15.05 20.53 20.78
N SER A 183 15.37 19.48 21.54
CA SER A 183 15.26 19.45 23.00
C SER A 183 16.26 20.35 23.72
N HIS A 184 17.25 20.89 23.04
CA HIS A 184 18.28 21.78 23.58
C HIS A 184 18.56 22.92 22.60
N PRO A 185 18.93 24.11 23.09
CA PRO A 185 19.39 25.21 22.27
C PRO A 185 20.59 24.79 21.40
N PHE A 186 20.60 25.24 20.15
CA PHE A 186 21.66 24.99 19.19
C PHE A 186 22.30 26.28 18.67
N GLN A 187 23.56 26.17 18.25
CA GLN A 187 24.19 27.12 17.34
C GLN A 187 23.98 26.63 15.91
N LEU A 188 23.51 27.50 15.04
CA LEU A 188 23.30 27.22 13.62
C LEU A 188 24.51 27.68 12.83
N GLU A 189 25.14 26.74 12.11
CA GLU A 189 26.21 27.02 11.17
C GLU A 189 25.75 26.62 9.76
N GLU A 190 25.46 27.59 8.93
CA GLU A 190 25.13 27.36 7.53
C GLU A 190 26.38 26.84 6.79
N GLN A 191 26.26 25.69 6.14
CA GLN A 191 27.34 25.07 5.37
C GLN A 191 27.21 25.36 3.89
N LYS A 192 25.97 25.39 3.39
CA LYS A 192 25.55 25.74 2.02
C LYS A 192 24.13 26.28 2.09
N GLU A 193 23.62 26.79 0.99
CA GLU A 193 22.26 27.29 0.88
C GLU A 193 21.16 26.31 1.35
N THR A 194 21.40 25.00 1.19
CA THR A 194 20.43 23.94 1.52
C THR A 194 20.83 23.08 2.72
N THR A 195 21.99 23.34 3.33
CA THR A 195 22.51 22.49 4.41
C THR A 195 23.03 23.29 5.58
N ALA A 196 22.78 22.79 6.80
CA ALA A 196 23.28 23.42 8.03
C ALA A 196 23.77 22.38 9.05
N CYS A 197 24.63 22.83 9.94
CA CYS A 197 25.04 22.08 11.13
C CYS A 197 24.43 22.74 12.37
N LEU A 198 23.77 21.93 13.22
CA LEU A 198 23.33 22.31 14.55
C LEU A 198 24.33 21.76 15.57
N THR A 199 25.02 22.65 16.29
CA THR A 199 25.94 22.25 17.36
C THR A 199 25.33 22.54 18.72
N PHE A 200 25.53 21.64 19.68
CA PHE A 200 24.94 21.70 21.00
C PHE A 200 25.99 21.89 22.10
N GLY A 201 25.56 22.35 23.29
CA GLY A 201 26.43 22.58 24.40
C GLY A 201 27.29 21.36 24.80
N LYS A 202 28.54 21.58 25.23
CA LYS A 202 29.54 20.52 25.51
C LYS A 202 29.09 19.41 26.46
N LYS A 203 28.08 19.66 27.30
CA LYS A 203 27.52 18.68 28.25
C LYS A 203 26.35 17.87 27.68
N VAL A 204 25.78 18.26 26.51
CA VAL A 204 24.65 17.58 25.90
C VAL A 204 25.11 16.21 25.38
N ARG A 205 24.38 15.16 25.75
CA ARG A 205 24.65 13.76 25.36
C ARG A 205 23.45 13.10 24.72
N SER A 206 22.30 13.72 24.80
CA SER A 206 21.08 13.27 24.13
C SER A 206 20.39 14.46 23.50
N VAL A 207 20.01 14.36 22.24
CA VAL A 207 19.23 15.37 21.52
C VAL A 207 18.00 14.68 20.96
N GLU A 208 16.84 15.22 21.27
CA GLU A 208 15.58 14.87 20.64
C GLU A 208 15.24 15.93 19.60
N VAL A 209 14.82 15.49 18.41
CA VAL A 209 14.36 16.34 17.31
C VAL A 209 12.93 15.96 17.00
N ARG A 210 12.02 16.91 16.99
CA ARG A 210 10.63 16.76 16.58
C ARG A 210 10.41 17.52 15.29
N ILE A 211 9.91 16.85 14.27
CA ILE A 211 9.71 17.42 12.95
C ILE A 211 8.24 17.29 12.59
N GLY A 212 7.48 18.35 12.82
CA GLY A 212 6.09 18.45 12.35
C GLY A 212 6.04 18.72 10.87
N LEU A 213 5.07 18.14 10.19
CA LEU A 213 4.86 18.24 8.75
C LEU A 213 3.47 18.78 8.42
N SER A 214 3.36 19.57 7.35
CA SER A 214 2.09 20.04 6.79
C SER A 214 2.21 20.25 5.29
N ALA A 215 1.13 20.00 4.55
CA ALA A 215 1.02 20.35 3.14
C ALA A 215 0.67 21.84 2.91
N LEU A 216 0.30 22.57 3.97
CA LEU A 216 -0.30 23.91 3.84
C LEU A 216 0.61 25.04 4.31
N SER A 217 1.21 24.92 5.51
CA SER A 217 2.08 25.95 6.04
C SER A 217 3.02 25.46 7.16
N SER A 218 4.09 26.23 7.45
CA SER A 218 5.00 25.95 8.55
C SER A 218 4.35 26.18 9.93
N GLU A 219 3.38 27.09 10.02
CA GLU A 219 2.61 27.32 11.26
C GLU A 219 1.80 26.07 11.64
N LEU A 220 1.17 25.41 10.66
CA LEU A 220 0.45 24.16 10.90
C LEU A 220 1.41 23.00 11.22
N ALA A 221 2.60 22.98 10.62
CA ALA A 221 3.65 22.03 10.99
C ALA A 221 4.15 22.27 12.43
N SER A 222 4.29 23.53 12.82
CA SER A 222 4.66 23.92 14.21
C SER A 222 3.57 23.52 15.21
N TRP A 223 2.32 23.69 14.84
CA TRP A 223 1.20 23.27 15.67
C TRP A 223 1.17 21.75 15.89
N GLU A 224 1.56 20.94 14.90
CA GLU A 224 1.72 19.48 15.08
C GLU A 224 2.77 19.15 16.15
N CYS A 225 3.89 19.87 16.21
CA CYS A 225 4.85 19.69 17.31
C CYS A 225 4.28 20.11 18.66
N ALA A 226 3.57 21.24 18.71
CA ALA A 226 2.99 21.79 19.96
C ALA A 226 1.93 20.86 20.57
N ARG A 227 1.14 20.15 19.78
CA ARG A 227 0.15 19.16 20.28
C ARG A 227 0.78 18.09 21.15
N TRP A 228 2.04 17.75 20.92
CA TRP A 228 2.77 16.68 21.58
C TRP A 228 3.82 17.20 22.57
N GLU A 229 3.87 18.51 22.84
CA GLU A 229 4.89 19.14 23.66
C GLU A 229 4.99 18.53 25.06
N LYS A 230 3.84 18.20 25.68
CA LYS A 230 3.77 17.63 27.03
C LYS A 230 4.13 16.14 27.12
N MET A 231 4.37 15.49 25.99
CA MET A 231 4.69 14.07 25.91
C MET A 231 6.18 13.90 25.65
N ASP A 232 6.82 13.01 26.38
CA ASP A 232 8.19 12.62 26.08
C ASP A 232 8.25 11.59 24.93
N PHE A 233 9.46 11.20 24.55
CA PHE A 233 9.68 10.23 23.48
C PHE A 233 8.99 8.87 23.75
N GLU A 234 9.04 8.40 25.00
CA GLU A 234 8.47 7.09 25.36
C GLU A 234 6.93 7.15 25.33
N ASP A 235 6.34 8.29 25.70
CA ASP A 235 4.88 8.51 25.58
C ASP A 235 4.42 8.48 24.13
N VAL A 236 5.09 9.19 23.23
CA VAL A 236 4.77 9.19 21.79
C VAL A 236 4.91 7.79 21.22
N LYS A 237 6.03 7.11 21.50
CA LYS A 237 6.31 5.73 21.05
C LYS A 237 5.23 4.75 21.55
N SER A 238 4.85 4.85 22.84
CA SER A 238 3.81 3.99 23.43
C SER A 238 2.47 4.19 22.74
N ARG A 239 2.05 5.44 22.52
CA ARG A 239 0.78 5.74 21.85
C ARG A 239 0.74 5.21 20.43
N THR A 240 1.82 5.35 19.68
CA THR A 240 1.88 4.83 18.31
C THR A 240 1.85 3.30 18.30
N ALA A 241 2.55 2.66 19.24
CA ALA A 241 2.49 1.21 19.41
C ALA A 241 1.06 0.74 19.77
N ASP A 242 0.35 1.46 20.65
CA ASP A 242 -1.04 1.16 21.02
C ASP A 242 -2.01 1.32 19.83
N GLN A 243 -1.80 2.34 18.98
CA GLN A 243 -2.56 2.49 17.74
C GLN A 243 -2.39 1.27 16.81
N TRP A 244 -1.15 0.82 16.62
CA TRP A 244 -0.86 -0.37 15.83
C TRP A 244 -1.43 -1.64 16.45
N GLU A 245 -1.32 -1.81 17.77
CA GLU A 245 -1.90 -2.98 18.44
C GLU A 245 -3.42 -3.01 18.28
N LYS A 246 -4.09 -1.86 18.46
CA LYS A 246 -5.53 -1.72 18.21
C LYS A 246 -5.90 -2.13 16.78
N GLN A 247 -5.12 -1.67 15.79
CA GLN A 247 -5.36 -1.95 14.37
C GLN A 247 -5.19 -3.44 14.05
N LEU A 248 -4.09 -4.04 14.53
CA LEU A 248 -3.77 -5.43 14.22
C LEU A 248 -4.57 -6.44 15.07
N SER A 249 -5.02 -6.06 16.27
CA SER A 249 -5.84 -6.92 17.13
C SER A 249 -7.30 -7.06 16.66
N ALA A 250 -7.70 -6.32 15.62
CA ALA A 250 -8.97 -6.57 14.93
C ALA A 250 -9.04 -7.99 14.36
N ILE A 251 -7.89 -8.64 14.11
CA ILE A 251 -7.83 -10.00 13.57
C ILE A 251 -6.98 -10.88 14.46
N ASP A 252 -7.55 -12.03 14.86
CA ASP A 252 -6.81 -13.10 15.54
C ASP A 252 -6.78 -14.35 14.68
N VAL A 253 -5.58 -14.92 14.47
CA VAL A 253 -5.41 -16.18 13.73
C VAL A 253 -4.88 -17.29 14.63
N LYS A 254 -5.40 -18.52 14.43
CA LYS A 254 -4.94 -19.73 15.11
C LYS A 254 -4.61 -20.82 14.08
N GLY A 255 -3.61 -21.66 14.40
CA GLY A 255 -3.09 -22.66 13.47
C GLY A 255 -2.02 -22.05 12.56
N GLY A 256 -1.68 -22.72 11.46
CA GLY A 256 -0.61 -22.35 10.56
C GLY A 256 0.80 -22.46 11.17
N LYS A 257 1.83 -22.24 10.37
CA LYS A 257 3.22 -22.18 10.84
C LYS A 257 3.50 -20.83 11.48
N LYS A 258 4.59 -20.74 12.26
CA LYS A 258 5.05 -19.46 12.85
C LYS A 258 5.32 -18.40 11.78
N ASP A 259 6.01 -18.77 10.71
CA ASP A 259 6.35 -17.85 9.62
C ASP A 259 5.09 -17.38 8.88
N ASP A 260 4.08 -18.23 8.68
CA ASP A 260 2.82 -17.84 8.06
C ASP A 260 2.13 -16.72 8.86
N ARG A 261 2.18 -16.79 10.20
CA ARG A 261 1.64 -15.72 11.07
C ARG A 261 2.46 -14.45 10.97
N VAL A 262 3.80 -14.55 10.92
CA VAL A 262 4.67 -13.39 10.79
C VAL A 262 4.42 -12.69 9.44
N ILE A 263 4.35 -13.44 8.35
CA ILE A 263 4.03 -12.89 7.04
C ILE A 263 2.63 -12.27 7.03
N PHE A 264 1.63 -12.94 7.62
CA PHE A 264 0.26 -12.45 7.70
C PHE A 264 0.16 -11.10 8.44
N TYR A 265 0.71 -11.01 9.66
CA TYR A 265 0.61 -9.75 10.42
C TYR A 265 1.50 -8.65 9.85
N THR A 266 2.62 -8.99 9.20
CA THR A 266 3.44 -8.01 8.47
C THR A 266 2.70 -7.48 7.25
N SER A 267 2.03 -8.37 6.50
CA SER A 267 1.18 -7.98 5.39
C SER A 267 0.00 -7.13 5.86
N LEU A 268 -0.68 -7.53 6.93
CA LEU A 268 -1.77 -6.77 7.52
C LEU A 268 -1.31 -5.35 7.95
N TYR A 269 -0.14 -5.22 8.58
CA TYR A 269 0.46 -3.94 8.93
C TYR A 269 0.61 -3.03 7.71
N ARG A 270 1.10 -3.56 6.58
CA ARG A 270 1.34 -2.78 5.35
C ARG A 270 0.08 -2.27 4.70
N THR A 271 -1.04 -2.97 4.85
CA THR A 271 -2.33 -2.48 4.31
C THR A 271 -2.82 -1.18 4.95
N TYR A 272 -2.26 -0.80 6.09
CA TYR A 272 -2.65 0.40 6.86
C TYR A 272 -1.59 1.52 6.85
N LEU A 273 -0.54 1.42 6.02
CA LEU A 273 0.49 2.48 5.93
C LEU A 273 0.03 3.66 5.08
N SER A 274 -0.80 3.42 4.06
CA SER A 274 -1.29 4.42 3.11
C SER A 274 -2.75 4.14 2.75
N PRO A 275 -3.47 5.07 2.12
CA PRO A 275 -3.10 6.47 1.90
C PRO A 275 -2.98 7.25 3.21
N ALA A 276 -2.28 8.39 3.17
CA ALA A 276 -2.05 9.23 4.33
C ALA A 276 -3.17 10.25 4.52
N ASP A 277 -3.64 10.42 5.78
CA ASP A 277 -4.47 11.56 6.17
C ASP A 277 -3.60 12.82 6.19
N VAL A 278 -3.83 13.72 5.25
CA VAL A 278 -3.07 14.96 5.03
C VAL A 278 -3.82 16.21 5.43
N SER A 279 -5.02 16.07 5.99
CA SER A 279 -5.77 17.22 6.49
C SER A 279 -5.10 17.82 7.72
N SER A 280 -5.12 19.14 7.79
CA SER A 280 -4.80 19.83 9.03
C SER A 280 -5.88 19.57 10.10
N PRO A 281 -5.61 19.92 11.35
CA PRO A 281 -6.55 19.66 12.46
C PRO A 281 -7.90 20.37 12.34
N ASP A 282 -7.92 21.53 11.70
CA ASP A 282 -9.13 22.31 11.41
C ASP A 282 -9.88 21.82 10.14
N GLY A 283 -9.43 20.71 9.54
CA GLY A 283 -10.03 20.15 8.33
C GLY A 283 -9.54 20.77 7.01
N ALA A 284 -8.58 21.71 7.05
CA ALA A 284 -8.05 22.29 5.83
C ALA A 284 -7.16 21.29 5.07
N TYR A 285 -7.20 21.32 3.74
CA TYR A 285 -6.38 20.49 2.85
C TYR A 285 -6.08 21.20 1.53
N LEU A 286 -5.02 20.76 0.84
CA LEU A 286 -4.61 21.27 -0.47
C LEU A 286 -5.30 20.48 -1.58
N GLY A 287 -6.08 21.17 -2.41
CA GLY A 287 -6.61 20.61 -3.65
C GLY A 287 -5.54 20.51 -4.73
N THR A 288 -5.73 19.59 -5.68
CA THR A 288 -4.82 19.40 -6.82
C THR A 288 -4.82 20.56 -7.82
N ASP A 289 -5.73 21.52 -7.67
CA ASP A 289 -5.75 22.82 -8.35
C ASP A 289 -4.91 23.91 -7.64
N GLY A 290 -4.26 23.57 -6.54
CA GLY A 290 -3.43 24.47 -5.75
C GLY A 290 -4.20 25.37 -4.77
N LYS A 291 -5.50 25.17 -4.61
CA LYS A 291 -6.33 25.93 -3.67
C LYS A 291 -6.47 25.18 -2.35
N VAL A 292 -6.63 25.94 -1.27
CA VAL A 292 -6.94 25.42 0.05
C VAL A 292 -8.45 25.27 0.20
N TYR A 293 -8.87 24.10 0.67
CA TYR A 293 -10.25 23.76 0.99
C TYR A 293 -10.36 23.41 2.48
N ILE A 294 -11.54 23.53 3.03
CA ILE A 294 -11.84 23.12 4.41
C ILE A 294 -12.99 22.11 4.36
N SER A 295 -12.83 21.01 5.06
CA SER A 295 -13.87 20.01 5.26
C SER A 295 -14.14 19.81 6.75
N GLU A 296 -15.43 19.88 7.12
CA GLU A 296 -15.91 19.54 8.46
C GLU A 296 -16.36 18.08 8.57
N ASP A 297 -16.66 17.44 7.42
CA ASP A 297 -17.34 16.14 7.37
C ASP A 297 -16.45 14.94 7.07
N PHE A 298 -15.24 15.17 6.55
CA PHE A 298 -14.31 14.10 6.20
C PHE A 298 -12.84 14.55 6.33
N ARG A 299 -11.94 13.57 6.46
CA ARG A 299 -10.49 13.76 6.37
C ARG A 299 -10.04 13.55 4.93
N TYR A 300 -9.19 14.45 4.42
CA TYR A 300 -8.65 14.34 3.07
C TYR A 300 -7.40 13.47 3.07
N TYR A 301 -7.40 12.48 2.18
CA TYR A 301 -6.32 11.53 1.99
C TYR A 301 -5.56 11.80 0.71
N SER A 302 -4.25 11.54 0.73
CA SER A 302 -3.34 11.59 -0.41
C SER A 302 -2.34 10.42 -0.33
N ASN A 303 -1.32 10.39 -1.17
CA ASN A 303 -0.39 9.27 -1.27
C ASN A 303 -1.04 8.06 -1.97
N TRP A 304 -1.46 8.29 -3.23
CA TRP A 304 -2.18 7.29 -4.01
C TRP A 304 -1.26 6.45 -4.89
N SER A 305 -1.51 5.16 -5.00
CA SER A 305 -1.02 4.24 -6.04
C SER A 305 -2.18 3.36 -6.50
N LEU A 306 -3.20 3.97 -7.14
CA LEU A 306 -4.48 3.30 -7.38
C LEU A 306 -4.40 2.21 -8.44
N TRP A 307 -3.54 2.31 -9.45
CA TRP A 307 -3.38 1.24 -10.44
C TRP A 307 -3.03 -0.10 -9.78
N ASP A 308 -2.26 -0.05 -8.69
CA ASP A 308 -1.89 -1.21 -7.91
C ASP A 308 -2.99 -1.57 -6.91
N THR A 309 -3.38 -0.62 -6.09
CA THR A 309 -4.09 -0.82 -4.83
C THR A 309 -5.60 -1.05 -4.96
N PHE A 310 -6.24 -0.65 -6.08
CA PHE A 310 -7.68 -0.86 -6.25
C PHE A 310 -8.08 -2.34 -6.22
N ARG A 311 -7.17 -3.24 -6.63
CA ARG A 311 -7.44 -4.68 -6.81
C ARG A 311 -7.65 -5.44 -5.51
N THR A 312 -6.98 -5.00 -4.43
CA THR A 312 -6.99 -5.76 -3.16
C THR A 312 -7.04 -4.87 -1.93
N LYS A 313 -6.11 -3.90 -1.79
CA LYS A 313 -5.97 -3.09 -0.59
C LYS A 313 -7.24 -2.30 -0.25
N PHE A 314 -7.83 -1.62 -1.22
CA PHE A 314 -9.04 -0.85 -0.95
C PHE A 314 -10.26 -1.71 -0.68
N PRO A 315 -10.56 -2.81 -1.41
CA PRO A 315 -11.57 -3.78 -0.98
C PRO A 315 -11.34 -4.31 0.45
N TRP A 316 -10.07 -4.44 0.88
CA TRP A 316 -9.73 -4.76 2.26
C TRP A 316 -10.12 -3.64 3.23
N LEU A 317 -9.81 -2.38 2.91
CA LEU A 317 -10.16 -1.23 3.73
C LEU A 317 -11.69 -0.98 3.78
N VAL A 318 -12.42 -1.26 2.71
CA VAL A 318 -13.90 -1.25 2.74
C VAL A 318 -14.44 -2.20 3.81
N LEU A 319 -13.83 -3.37 3.96
CA LEU A 319 -14.25 -4.37 4.95
C LEU A 319 -13.84 -4.00 6.38
N THR A 320 -12.63 -3.48 6.56
CA THR A 320 -12.01 -3.32 7.89
C THR A 320 -12.05 -1.90 8.44
N GLU A 321 -12.10 -0.90 7.58
CA GLU A 321 -12.03 0.53 7.94
C GLU A 321 -13.09 1.37 7.18
N PRO A 322 -14.38 0.98 7.17
CA PRO A 322 -15.39 1.61 6.32
C PRO A 322 -15.54 3.12 6.55
N ALA A 323 -15.31 3.62 7.77
CA ALA A 323 -15.37 5.06 8.05
C ALA A 323 -14.22 5.81 7.37
N LYS A 324 -12.98 5.30 7.47
CA LYS A 324 -11.83 5.89 6.76
C LYS A 324 -11.97 5.73 5.26
N MET A 325 -12.49 4.57 4.82
CA MET A 325 -12.71 4.33 3.39
C MET A 325 -13.74 5.30 2.80
N ARG A 326 -14.78 5.69 3.57
CA ARG A 326 -15.68 6.77 3.17
C ARG A 326 -14.92 8.07 2.93
N ASP A 327 -14.04 8.45 3.84
CA ASP A 327 -13.25 9.66 3.74
C ASP A 327 -12.27 9.59 2.55
N MET A 328 -11.64 8.44 2.32
CA MET A 328 -10.79 8.17 1.16
C MET A 328 -11.58 8.29 -0.16
N ALA A 329 -12.75 7.66 -0.25
CA ALA A 329 -13.62 7.76 -1.42
C ALA A 329 -14.10 9.19 -1.65
N THR A 330 -14.46 9.92 -0.58
CA THR A 330 -14.81 11.34 -0.66
C THR A 330 -13.62 12.18 -1.14
N SER A 331 -12.40 11.87 -0.69
CA SER A 331 -11.17 12.53 -1.18
C SER A 331 -10.98 12.34 -2.69
N LEU A 332 -11.23 11.14 -3.21
CA LEU A 332 -11.16 10.87 -4.65
C LEU A 332 -12.25 11.63 -5.45
N ILE A 333 -13.46 11.75 -4.90
CA ILE A 333 -14.51 12.58 -5.52
C ILE A 333 -14.06 14.05 -5.58
N HIS A 334 -13.45 14.57 -4.53
CA HIS A 334 -12.87 15.92 -4.52
C HIS A 334 -11.70 16.05 -5.48
N LEU A 335 -10.85 15.03 -5.61
CA LEU A 335 -9.78 14.99 -6.59
C LEU A 335 -10.34 15.16 -8.02
N TYR A 336 -11.45 14.47 -8.36
CA TYR A 336 -12.16 14.67 -9.63
C TYR A 336 -12.69 16.10 -9.78
N ALA A 337 -13.21 16.67 -8.72
CA ALA A 337 -13.78 18.04 -8.73
C ALA A 337 -12.68 19.13 -8.88
N THR A 338 -11.45 18.88 -8.44
CA THR A 338 -10.34 19.85 -8.45
C THR A 338 -9.32 19.61 -9.58
N GLY A 339 -9.49 18.59 -10.41
CA GLY A 339 -8.64 18.37 -11.59
C GLY A 339 -7.72 17.15 -11.48
N LYS A 340 -8.29 15.98 -11.22
CA LYS A 340 -7.59 14.70 -11.24
C LYS A 340 -6.82 14.48 -12.55
N LYS A 341 -5.63 13.91 -12.42
CA LYS A 341 -4.82 13.37 -13.52
C LYS A 341 -4.44 11.93 -13.17
N ASP A 342 -4.15 11.11 -14.16
CA ASP A 342 -3.75 9.71 -13.95
C ASP A 342 -2.46 9.61 -13.14
N TRP A 343 -1.50 10.46 -13.43
CA TRP A 343 -0.30 10.66 -12.64
C TRP A 343 -0.45 11.87 -11.71
N SER A 344 0.46 12.02 -10.76
CA SER A 344 0.44 13.11 -9.80
C SER A 344 0.44 14.49 -10.48
N THR A 345 -0.15 15.47 -9.80
CA THR A 345 -0.29 16.86 -10.27
C THR A 345 0.90 17.72 -9.83
N GLY A 346 0.81 19.02 -10.05
CA GLY A 346 1.78 20.02 -9.54
C GLY A 346 1.57 20.42 -8.08
N PHE A 347 0.48 19.94 -7.44
CA PHE A 347 0.03 20.38 -6.10
C PHE A 347 -0.39 19.20 -5.24
N GLU A 348 0.51 18.23 -5.08
CA GLU A 348 0.24 17.11 -4.17
C GLU A 348 0.62 17.46 -2.72
N SER A 349 -0.09 16.88 -1.78
CA SER A 349 0.15 17.09 -0.34
C SER A 349 1.30 16.26 0.21
N THR A 350 1.61 15.13 -0.44
CA THR A 350 2.69 14.19 -0.10
C THR A 350 3.18 13.52 -1.38
N PRO A 351 4.27 12.77 -1.35
CA PRO A 351 4.63 11.89 -2.45
C PRO A 351 3.44 11.02 -2.88
N THR A 352 3.07 11.07 -4.15
CA THR A 352 1.95 10.36 -4.78
C THR A 352 2.41 9.76 -6.09
N VAL A 353 1.88 8.60 -6.49
CA VAL A 353 2.23 7.94 -7.74
C VAL A 353 1.17 8.23 -8.80
N ARG A 354 -0.02 7.62 -8.67
CA ARG A 354 -1.01 7.54 -9.74
C ARG A 354 -2.42 7.28 -9.20
N THR A 355 -3.41 7.71 -9.96
CA THR A 355 -4.83 7.68 -9.55
C THR A 355 -5.75 7.07 -10.61
N GLU A 356 -5.25 6.29 -11.55
CA GLU A 356 -6.06 5.53 -12.50
C GLU A 356 -6.98 4.55 -11.78
N HIS A 357 -8.09 4.20 -12.38
CA HIS A 357 -9.09 3.25 -11.88
C HIS A 357 -9.84 3.70 -10.62
N ALA A 358 -9.81 5.00 -10.30
CA ALA A 358 -10.54 5.55 -9.16
C ALA A 358 -12.04 5.29 -9.24
N VAL A 359 -12.63 5.28 -10.44
CA VAL A 359 -14.07 4.97 -10.63
C VAL A 359 -14.43 3.54 -10.22
N ILE A 360 -13.52 2.57 -10.43
CA ILE A 360 -13.73 1.18 -10.00
C ILE A 360 -13.76 1.10 -8.49
N LEU A 361 -12.81 1.76 -7.82
CA LEU A 361 -12.76 1.83 -6.37
C LEU A 361 -14.00 2.51 -5.76
N LEU A 362 -14.44 3.61 -6.34
CA LEU A 362 -15.63 4.34 -5.90
C LEU A 362 -16.89 3.49 -6.04
N LEU A 363 -17.01 2.73 -7.12
CA LEU A 363 -18.10 1.76 -7.30
C LEU A 363 -18.05 0.65 -6.26
N ASP A 364 -16.86 0.09 -5.99
CA ASP A 364 -16.65 -0.98 -5.00
C ASP A 364 -17.09 -0.53 -3.61
N ALA A 365 -16.63 0.65 -3.18
CA ALA A 365 -17.03 1.24 -1.90
C ALA A 365 -18.54 1.39 -1.78
N TYR A 366 -19.20 1.92 -2.81
CA TYR A 366 -20.64 2.11 -2.84
C TYR A 366 -21.41 0.78 -2.78
N ARG A 367 -21.04 -0.19 -3.62
CA ARG A 367 -21.66 -1.52 -3.69
C ARG A 367 -21.54 -2.30 -2.39
N LYS A 368 -20.47 -2.06 -1.65
CA LYS A 368 -20.19 -2.67 -0.33
C LYS A 368 -20.69 -1.82 0.84
N GLY A 369 -21.66 -0.92 0.59
CA GLY A 369 -22.45 -0.27 1.65
C GLY A 369 -22.01 1.13 2.05
N ILE A 370 -20.96 1.71 1.45
CA ILE A 370 -20.58 3.12 1.67
C ILE A 370 -21.40 3.99 0.73
N THR A 371 -22.69 4.16 1.02
CA THR A 371 -23.67 4.78 0.10
C THR A 371 -23.78 6.30 0.20
N ASN A 372 -23.18 6.93 1.20
CA ASN A 372 -23.20 8.38 1.42
C ASN A 372 -22.07 9.10 0.66
N LEU A 373 -21.83 8.73 -0.59
CA LEU A 373 -20.85 9.34 -1.50
C LEU A 373 -21.56 10.28 -2.48
N ASP A 374 -21.15 11.55 -2.50
CA ASP A 374 -21.68 12.54 -3.46
C ASP A 374 -20.98 12.46 -4.81
N PHE A 375 -21.31 11.45 -5.60
CA PHE A 375 -20.76 11.30 -6.95
C PHE A 375 -21.00 12.53 -7.85
N ARG A 376 -22.11 13.27 -7.66
CA ARG A 376 -22.43 14.43 -8.51
C ARG A 376 -21.37 15.50 -8.43
N LYS A 377 -20.72 15.66 -7.27
CA LYS A 377 -19.63 16.62 -7.07
C LYS A 377 -18.42 16.36 -7.97
N GLY A 378 -18.06 15.09 -8.19
CA GLY A 378 -16.92 14.68 -9.04
C GLY A 378 -17.31 14.27 -10.46
N TYR A 379 -18.61 14.20 -10.78
CA TYR A 379 -19.10 13.56 -12.00
C TYR A 379 -18.56 14.16 -13.29
N ALA A 380 -18.46 15.49 -13.35
CA ALA A 380 -17.90 16.18 -14.52
C ALA A 380 -16.42 15.78 -14.77
N GLY A 381 -15.64 15.65 -13.71
CA GLY A 381 -14.24 15.18 -13.79
C GLY A 381 -14.17 13.71 -14.22
N MET A 382 -15.06 12.86 -13.71
CA MET A 382 -15.16 11.46 -14.12
C MET A 382 -15.49 11.35 -15.62
N LYS A 383 -16.44 12.13 -16.13
CA LYS A 383 -16.76 12.19 -17.57
C LYS A 383 -15.53 12.59 -18.40
N GLN A 384 -14.77 13.61 -17.96
CA GLN A 384 -13.57 14.05 -18.66
C GLN A 384 -12.51 12.93 -18.70
N GLU A 385 -12.36 12.16 -17.64
CA GLU A 385 -11.46 11.00 -17.61
C GLU A 385 -11.89 9.94 -18.64
N MET A 386 -13.18 9.60 -18.72
CA MET A 386 -13.69 8.62 -19.68
C MET A 386 -13.43 9.00 -21.15
N GLU A 387 -13.25 10.28 -21.46
CA GLU A 387 -12.89 10.74 -22.81
C GLU A 387 -11.37 10.71 -23.08
N ARG A 388 -10.57 10.50 -22.03
CA ARG A 388 -9.09 10.48 -22.10
C ARG A 388 -8.48 9.12 -21.80
N LEU A 389 -9.31 8.10 -21.60
CA LEU A 389 -8.83 6.75 -21.27
C LEU A 389 -7.77 6.26 -22.27
N PRO A 390 -6.70 5.61 -21.79
CA PRO A 390 -5.65 5.08 -22.66
C PRO A 390 -6.17 4.00 -23.60
N MET A 391 -5.86 4.10 -24.90
CA MET A 391 -6.37 3.19 -25.94
C MET A 391 -5.28 2.70 -26.90
N ARG A 392 -3.99 2.87 -26.54
CA ARG A 392 -2.88 2.61 -27.48
C ARG A 392 -2.55 1.13 -27.63
N SER A 393 -2.69 0.35 -26.57
CA SER A 393 -2.29 -1.06 -26.49
C SER A 393 -3.43 -1.94 -25.98
N PRO A 394 -3.37 -3.27 -26.19
CA PRO A 394 -4.43 -4.18 -25.76
C PRO A 394 -4.71 -4.17 -24.25
N ASP A 395 -3.67 -4.07 -23.41
CA ASP A 395 -3.78 -3.94 -21.95
C ASP A 395 -4.56 -2.69 -21.56
N GLN A 396 -4.17 -1.52 -22.09
CA GLN A 396 -4.86 -0.26 -21.85
C GLN A 396 -6.34 -0.32 -22.24
N LYS A 397 -6.66 -0.97 -23.37
CA LYS A 397 -8.04 -1.15 -23.80
C LYS A 397 -8.85 -2.04 -22.85
N MET A 398 -8.23 -3.11 -22.33
CA MET A 398 -8.88 -4.00 -21.35
C MET A 398 -9.14 -3.27 -20.04
N GLU A 399 -8.16 -2.51 -19.53
CA GLU A 399 -8.30 -1.71 -18.31
C GLU A 399 -9.33 -0.57 -18.51
N SER A 400 -9.28 0.14 -19.64
CA SER A 400 -10.26 1.18 -20.00
C SER A 400 -11.68 0.63 -20.13
N ALA A 401 -11.85 -0.61 -20.61
CA ALA A 401 -13.16 -1.25 -20.62
C ALA A 401 -13.69 -1.52 -19.21
N TYR A 402 -12.82 -1.75 -18.25
CA TYR A 402 -13.20 -1.89 -16.84
C TYR A 402 -13.63 -0.54 -16.24
N ASP A 403 -12.89 0.54 -16.48
CA ASP A 403 -13.28 1.89 -16.04
C ASP A 403 -14.63 2.31 -16.62
N LEU A 404 -14.84 2.09 -17.93
CA LEU A 404 -16.12 2.37 -18.59
C LEU A 404 -17.28 1.55 -18.00
N TRP A 405 -17.05 0.28 -17.63
CA TRP A 405 -18.04 -0.54 -16.93
C TRP A 405 -18.40 0.05 -15.57
N ALA A 406 -17.39 0.46 -14.79
CA ALA A 406 -17.61 1.07 -13.48
C ALA A 406 -18.35 2.42 -13.61
N MET A 407 -17.94 3.26 -14.56
CA MET A 407 -18.59 4.53 -14.84
C MET A 407 -20.03 4.39 -15.25
N ALA A 408 -20.37 3.37 -16.08
CA ALA A 408 -21.76 3.06 -16.44
C ALA A 408 -22.61 2.78 -15.20
N LYS A 409 -22.07 2.05 -14.23
CA LYS A 409 -22.75 1.76 -12.96
C LYS A 409 -22.88 2.98 -12.05
N ILE A 410 -21.86 3.83 -11.99
CA ILE A 410 -21.95 5.09 -11.24
C ILE A 410 -23.01 6.01 -11.86
N ALA A 411 -23.05 6.13 -13.19
CA ALA A 411 -24.07 6.91 -13.90
C ALA A 411 -25.48 6.38 -13.62
N GLU A 412 -25.66 5.06 -13.57
CA GLU A 412 -26.93 4.41 -13.18
C GLU A 412 -27.36 4.80 -11.75
N ILE A 413 -26.42 4.76 -10.79
CA ILE A 413 -26.64 5.10 -9.38
C ILE A 413 -27.13 6.53 -9.22
N ILE A 414 -26.58 7.48 -9.96
CA ILE A 414 -26.96 8.90 -9.87
C ILE A 414 -28.11 9.29 -10.81
N GLY A 415 -28.67 8.33 -11.57
CA GLY A 415 -29.83 8.52 -12.45
C GLY A 415 -29.53 9.09 -13.83
N GLU A 416 -28.27 9.15 -14.25
CA GLU A 416 -27.83 9.60 -15.59
C GLU A 416 -27.94 8.46 -16.62
N LYS A 417 -29.19 8.10 -16.97
CA LYS A 417 -29.49 6.90 -17.77
C LYS A 417 -28.85 6.90 -19.16
N ALA A 418 -28.78 8.06 -19.82
CA ALA A 418 -28.16 8.16 -21.15
C ALA A 418 -26.66 7.90 -21.09
N ASP A 419 -25.97 8.50 -20.12
CA ASP A 419 -24.54 8.30 -19.89
C ASP A 419 -24.27 6.82 -19.50
N SER A 420 -25.09 6.25 -18.62
CA SER A 420 -24.99 4.84 -18.21
C SER A 420 -25.04 3.91 -19.42
N GLU A 421 -26.01 4.07 -20.31
CA GLU A 421 -26.14 3.25 -21.51
C GLU A 421 -24.97 3.46 -22.48
N GLN A 422 -24.55 4.72 -22.68
CA GLN A 422 -23.39 5.05 -23.53
C GLN A 422 -22.11 4.38 -23.02
N TYR A 423 -21.80 4.51 -21.74
CA TYR A 423 -20.58 3.91 -21.16
C TYR A 423 -20.65 2.38 -21.16
N ARG A 424 -21.82 1.81 -20.90
CA ARG A 424 -22.04 0.37 -20.98
C ARG A 424 -21.74 -0.17 -22.39
N GLN A 425 -22.25 0.48 -23.43
CA GLN A 425 -22.03 0.08 -24.82
C GLN A 425 -20.55 0.24 -25.19
N ARG A 426 -19.91 1.37 -24.83
CA ARG A 426 -18.49 1.59 -25.09
C ARG A 426 -17.62 0.52 -24.41
N SER A 427 -17.91 0.18 -23.15
CA SER A 427 -17.19 -0.84 -22.39
C SER A 427 -17.29 -2.20 -23.06
N VAL A 428 -18.50 -2.64 -23.39
CA VAL A 428 -18.76 -3.93 -24.04
C VAL A 428 -18.06 -4.00 -25.40
N SER A 429 -18.26 -3.00 -26.26
CA SER A 429 -17.66 -2.99 -27.61
C SER A 429 -16.13 -3.01 -27.55
N LEU A 430 -15.54 -2.19 -26.67
CA LEU A 430 -14.08 -2.12 -26.50
C LEU A 430 -13.50 -3.45 -26.02
N PHE A 431 -14.15 -4.08 -25.03
CA PHE A 431 -13.77 -5.40 -24.56
C PHE A 431 -13.89 -6.45 -25.66
N GLU A 432 -15.04 -6.54 -26.37
CA GLU A 432 -15.28 -7.55 -27.39
C GLU A 432 -14.28 -7.45 -28.55
N GLU A 433 -14.08 -6.25 -29.08
CA GLU A 433 -13.12 -6.02 -30.17
C GLU A 433 -11.71 -6.40 -29.75
N THR A 434 -11.28 -5.94 -28.57
CA THR A 434 -9.92 -6.17 -28.09
C THR A 434 -9.70 -7.64 -27.76
N TRP A 435 -10.61 -8.25 -27.00
CA TRP A 435 -10.43 -9.62 -26.54
C TRP A 435 -10.48 -10.62 -27.67
N LYS A 436 -11.44 -10.47 -28.62
CA LYS A 436 -11.55 -11.36 -29.80
C LYS A 436 -10.33 -11.26 -30.70
N LYS A 437 -9.80 -10.05 -30.88
CA LYS A 437 -8.65 -9.82 -31.76
C LYS A 437 -7.33 -10.27 -31.15
N GLU A 438 -7.08 -9.92 -29.87
CA GLU A 438 -5.76 -10.01 -29.25
C GLU A 438 -5.60 -11.22 -28.32
N PHE A 439 -6.71 -11.75 -27.76
CA PHE A 439 -6.66 -12.71 -26.65
C PHE A 439 -7.48 -13.99 -26.86
N MET A 440 -8.39 -14.04 -27.81
CA MET A 440 -9.26 -15.21 -28.02
C MET A 440 -8.48 -16.45 -28.40
N ASN A 441 -7.57 -16.33 -29.37
CA ASN A 441 -6.76 -17.42 -29.86
C ASN A 441 -5.43 -17.50 -29.10
N VAL A 442 -5.40 -18.35 -28.10
CA VAL A 442 -4.18 -18.59 -27.31
C VAL A 442 -3.25 -19.51 -28.09
N THR A 443 -2.04 -19.07 -28.33
CA THR A 443 -1.00 -19.87 -28.97
C THR A 443 0.26 -19.93 -28.11
N PRO A 444 1.10 -20.99 -28.23
CA PRO A 444 2.41 -21.04 -27.60
C PRO A 444 3.35 -19.88 -28.00
N ALA A 445 3.05 -19.22 -29.12
CA ALA A 445 3.81 -18.08 -29.62
C ALA A 445 3.50 -16.76 -28.89
N PHE A 446 2.56 -16.73 -27.95
CA PHE A 446 2.40 -15.58 -27.05
C PHE A 446 3.68 -15.39 -26.26
N GLU A 447 4.19 -14.18 -26.31
CA GLU A 447 5.40 -13.84 -25.60
C GLU A 447 5.20 -13.89 -24.08
N VAL A 448 6.21 -14.37 -23.40
CA VAL A 448 6.22 -14.57 -21.94
C VAL A 448 6.94 -13.46 -21.21
N MET A 449 7.56 -12.52 -21.94
CA MET A 449 8.27 -11.39 -21.36
C MET A 449 7.42 -10.14 -21.38
N LYS A 450 7.54 -9.30 -20.32
CA LYS A 450 6.91 -7.98 -20.31
C LYS A 450 7.52 -7.07 -21.38
N ASN A 451 6.85 -5.99 -21.72
CA ASN A 451 7.25 -4.90 -22.61
C ASN A 451 7.09 -5.14 -24.11
N ASN A 452 6.43 -6.18 -24.55
CA ASN A 452 6.09 -6.32 -25.98
C ASN A 452 4.85 -5.49 -26.36
N GLY A 453 4.89 -4.18 -25.99
CA GLY A 453 3.79 -3.25 -26.19
C GLY A 453 2.71 -3.30 -25.11
N LEU A 454 2.94 -4.04 -24.01
CA LEU A 454 2.07 -4.15 -22.86
C LEU A 454 2.76 -3.60 -21.61
N TYR A 455 1.99 -2.98 -20.72
CA TYR A 455 2.51 -2.42 -19.47
C TYR A 455 2.64 -3.51 -18.40
N GLN A 456 3.86 -3.76 -17.94
CA GLN A 456 4.18 -4.66 -16.82
C GLN A 456 3.50 -6.05 -16.85
N GLY A 457 3.19 -6.57 -18.03
CA GLY A 457 2.53 -7.85 -18.17
C GLY A 457 2.74 -8.46 -19.56
N THR A 458 2.16 -9.64 -19.76
CA THR A 458 2.19 -10.39 -21.02
C THR A 458 0.78 -10.54 -21.59
N ARG A 459 0.65 -10.98 -22.83
CA ARG A 459 -0.65 -11.31 -23.43
C ARG A 459 -1.37 -12.44 -22.70
N TRP A 460 -0.64 -13.39 -22.12
CA TRP A 460 -1.20 -14.45 -21.31
C TRP A 460 -1.86 -13.93 -20.03
N GLN A 461 -1.29 -12.90 -19.42
CA GLN A 461 -1.78 -12.29 -18.18
C GLN A 461 -2.96 -11.34 -18.47
N TYR A 462 -2.79 -10.40 -19.40
CA TYR A 462 -3.83 -9.42 -19.75
C TYR A 462 -5.08 -10.03 -20.40
N ARG A 463 -4.99 -11.26 -20.93
CA ARG A 463 -6.15 -12.02 -21.37
C ARG A 463 -7.29 -12.03 -20.34
N TRP A 464 -6.94 -12.03 -19.07
CA TRP A 464 -7.86 -12.19 -17.95
C TRP A 464 -8.20 -10.86 -17.23
N ALA A 465 -7.70 -9.73 -17.70
CA ALA A 465 -7.78 -8.43 -17.03
C ALA A 465 -9.19 -7.80 -16.96
N ALA A 466 -10.20 -8.44 -17.53
CA ALA A 466 -11.59 -7.98 -17.51
C ALA A 466 -12.54 -9.03 -16.88
N PRO A 467 -12.43 -9.29 -15.56
CA PRO A 467 -13.23 -10.31 -14.89
C PRO A 467 -14.75 -10.04 -14.94
N GLN A 468 -15.18 -8.81 -15.14
CA GLN A 468 -16.58 -8.42 -15.32
C GLN A 468 -17.22 -9.04 -16.60
N TYR A 469 -16.40 -9.54 -17.52
CA TYR A 469 -16.84 -10.14 -18.77
C TYR A 469 -16.51 -11.64 -18.91
N ILE A 470 -16.25 -12.32 -17.79
CA ILE A 470 -15.95 -13.75 -17.81
C ILE A 470 -17.06 -14.58 -18.45
N ASP A 471 -18.33 -14.20 -18.27
CA ASP A 471 -19.47 -14.90 -18.88
C ASP A 471 -19.46 -14.79 -20.42
N LYS A 472 -19.04 -13.64 -20.97
CA LYS A 472 -18.84 -13.50 -22.43
C LYS A 472 -17.70 -14.35 -22.96
N MET A 473 -16.61 -14.44 -22.19
CA MET A 473 -15.50 -15.34 -22.55
C MET A 473 -15.98 -16.79 -22.56
N ILE A 474 -16.81 -17.20 -21.59
CA ILE A 474 -17.42 -18.54 -21.53
C ILE A 474 -18.35 -18.77 -22.72
N GLU A 475 -19.18 -17.79 -23.07
CA GLU A 475 -20.07 -17.86 -24.23
C GLU A 475 -19.30 -18.11 -25.54
N TRP A 476 -18.18 -17.41 -25.75
CA TRP A 476 -17.42 -17.50 -27.01
C TRP A 476 -16.50 -18.72 -27.12
N VAL A 477 -15.95 -19.19 -26.04
CA VAL A 477 -14.89 -20.23 -26.01
C VAL A 477 -15.41 -21.55 -25.44
N GLY A 478 -16.42 -21.49 -24.61
CA GLY A 478 -16.90 -22.61 -23.80
C GLY A 478 -16.17 -22.74 -22.47
N GLN A 479 -16.91 -23.09 -21.42
CA GLN A 479 -16.40 -23.18 -20.05
C GLN A 479 -15.25 -24.17 -19.90
N ASP A 480 -15.36 -25.37 -20.50
CA ASP A 480 -14.34 -26.42 -20.42
C ASP A 480 -13.06 -26.02 -21.16
N SER A 481 -13.19 -25.35 -22.29
CA SER A 481 -12.05 -24.84 -23.06
C SER A 481 -11.32 -23.74 -22.31
N LEU A 482 -12.05 -22.77 -21.74
CA LEU A 482 -11.44 -21.72 -20.91
C LEU A 482 -10.75 -22.30 -19.67
N ARG A 483 -11.37 -23.28 -19.01
CA ARG A 483 -10.77 -23.98 -17.87
C ARG A 483 -9.48 -24.69 -18.28
N SER A 484 -9.45 -25.34 -19.44
CA SER A 484 -8.26 -25.99 -19.97
C SER A 484 -7.15 -24.99 -20.28
N GLN A 485 -7.49 -23.85 -20.89
CA GLN A 485 -6.55 -22.77 -21.19
C GLN A 485 -6.00 -22.12 -19.91
N LEU A 486 -6.85 -21.90 -18.91
CA LEU A 486 -6.41 -21.40 -17.61
C LEU A 486 -5.52 -22.42 -16.88
N THR A 487 -5.82 -23.72 -17.01
CA THR A 487 -4.95 -24.79 -16.49
C THR A 487 -3.58 -24.75 -17.17
N TYR A 488 -3.55 -24.67 -18.50
CA TYR A 488 -2.32 -24.50 -19.27
C TYR A 488 -1.49 -23.31 -18.81
N PHE A 489 -2.13 -22.17 -18.54
CA PHE A 489 -1.48 -20.94 -18.04
C PHE A 489 -0.68 -21.19 -16.75
N PHE A 490 -1.25 -21.91 -15.78
CA PHE A 490 -0.56 -22.25 -14.54
C PHE A 490 0.47 -23.37 -14.71
N ASP A 491 0.15 -24.43 -15.45
CA ASP A 491 1.04 -25.59 -15.66
C ASP A 491 2.31 -25.20 -16.43
N HIS A 492 2.25 -24.14 -17.25
CA HIS A 492 3.39 -23.63 -18.01
C HIS A 492 4.09 -22.43 -17.33
N HIS A 493 3.72 -22.13 -16.08
CA HIS A 493 4.32 -21.06 -15.28
C HIS A 493 4.25 -19.67 -15.96
N LEU A 494 3.12 -19.35 -16.56
CA LEU A 494 2.86 -18.08 -17.24
C LEU A 494 2.28 -17.02 -16.29
N TYR A 495 1.81 -17.47 -15.12
CA TYR A 495 1.33 -16.62 -14.03
C TYR A 495 2.48 -15.90 -13.33
N ASN A 496 2.27 -14.65 -12.95
CA ASN A 496 3.22 -13.86 -12.17
C ASN A 496 2.61 -13.32 -10.87
N GLN A 497 3.00 -13.85 -9.71
CA GLN A 497 2.62 -13.28 -8.42
C GLN A 497 3.30 -11.94 -8.14
N GLY A 498 4.33 -11.60 -8.86
CA GLY A 498 5.16 -10.41 -8.61
C GLY A 498 4.65 -9.12 -9.22
N ASN A 499 3.47 -9.13 -9.89
CA ASN A 499 2.87 -7.91 -10.45
C ASN A 499 1.35 -8.04 -10.58
N GLU A 500 0.63 -6.91 -10.70
CA GLU A 500 -0.81 -6.81 -10.56
C GLU A 500 -1.67 -7.41 -11.68
N PRO A 501 -1.24 -7.46 -12.96
CA PRO A 501 -2.14 -7.79 -14.08
C PRO A 501 -2.92 -9.10 -13.93
N ASP A 502 -2.36 -10.07 -13.21
CA ASP A 502 -2.94 -11.41 -13.11
C ASP A 502 -3.15 -11.94 -11.68
N ILE A 503 -2.95 -11.13 -10.62
CA ILE A 503 -3.10 -11.58 -9.22
C ILE A 503 -4.51 -12.08 -8.86
N HIS A 504 -5.54 -11.71 -9.60
CA HIS A 504 -6.92 -12.19 -9.46
C HIS A 504 -7.17 -13.53 -10.17
N VAL A 505 -6.32 -13.90 -11.13
CA VAL A 505 -6.53 -15.03 -12.05
C VAL A 505 -6.65 -16.39 -11.34
N PRO A 506 -5.95 -16.69 -10.24
CA PRO A 506 -6.15 -17.94 -9.49
C PRO A 506 -7.60 -18.21 -9.07
N TYR A 507 -8.37 -17.15 -8.84
CA TYR A 507 -9.76 -17.24 -8.38
C TYR A 507 -10.77 -17.46 -9.51
N LEU A 508 -10.39 -17.28 -10.77
CA LEU A 508 -11.25 -17.51 -11.93
C LEU A 508 -11.68 -18.99 -12.06
N PHE A 509 -10.93 -19.93 -11.51
CA PHE A 509 -11.34 -21.33 -11.48
C PHE A 509 -12.66 -21.56 -10.76
N ASN A 510 -13.03 -20.73 -9.78
CA ASN A 510 -14.36 -20.78 -9.15
C ASN A 510 -15.46 -20.56 -10.20
N ARG A 511 -15.27 -19.62 -11.12
CA ARG A 511 -16.23 -19.28 -12.19
C ARG A 511 -16.25 -20.34 -13.30
N LEU A 512 -15.15 -21.07 -13.43
CA LEU A 512 -14.99 -22.12 -14.44
C LEU A 512 -15.31 -23.52 -13.90
N GLY A 513 -15.94 -23.62 -12.72
CA GLY A 513 -16.40 -24.89 -12.14
C GLY A 513 -15.29 -25.80 -11.60
N ALA A 514 -14.13 -25.24 -11.24
CA ALA A 514 -12.98 -25.98 -10.70
C ALA A 514 -12.42 -25.31 -9.41
N PRO A 515 -13.24 -25.11 -8.36
CA PRO A 515 -12.83 -24.39 -7.16
C PRO A 515 -11.68 -25.07 -6.40
N GLU A 516 -11.49 -26.39 -6.55
CA GLU A 516 -10.35 -27.11 -5.99
C GLU A 516 -9.00 -26.64 -6.55
N LYS A 517 -8.97 -26.18 -7.82
CA LYS A 517 -7.76 -25.57 -8.43
C LYS A 517 -7.46 -24.22 -7.80
N THR A 518 -8.48 -23.37 -7.59
CA THR A 518 -8.31 -22.12 -6.82
C THR A 518 -7.67 -22.41 -5.46
N GLN A 519 -8.20 -23.38 -4.73
CA GLN A 519 -7.71 -23.72 -3.38
C GLN A 519 -6.25 -24.16 -3.39
N GLN A 520 -5.86 -25.02 -4.34
CA GLN A 520 -4.50 -25.52 -4.48
C GLN A 520 -3.52 -24.41 -4.87
N ILE A 521 -3.86 -23.64 -5.92
CA ILE A 521 -2.99 -22.61 -6.48
C ILE A 521 -2.77 -21.48 -5.45
N VAL A 522 -3.83 -20.93 -4.87
CA VAL A 522 -3.72 -19.84 -3.89
C VAL A 522 -2.88 -20.28 -2.68
N ARG A 523 -3.08 -21.49 -2.17
CA ARG A 523 -2.27 -22.01 -1.07
C ARG A 523 -0.80 -22.19 -1.47
N SER A 524 -0.53 -22.74 -2.65
CA SER A 524 0.83 -22.89 -3.17
C SER A 524 1.54 -21.56 -3.30
N LEU A 525 0.88 -20.55 -3.88
CA LEU A 525 1.42 -19.20 -4.02
C LEU A 525 1.83 -18.58 -2.67
N MET A 526 1.07 -18.81 -1.62
CA MET A 526 1.38 -18.31 -0.28
C MET A 526 2.52 -19.10 0.42
N THR A 527 2.66 -20.40 0.18
CA THR A 527 3.45 -21.26 1.08
C THR A 527 4.55 -22.08 0.43
N GLU A 528 4.50 -22.32 -0.88
CA GLU A 528 5.40 -23.22 -1.60
C GLU A 528 6.30 -22.47 -2.57
N PRO A 529 7.46 -23.04 -2.93
CA PRO A 529 8.24 -22.56 -4.06
C PRO A 529 7.48 -22.70 -5.38
N MET A 530 7.59 -21.70 -6.23
CA MET A 530 7.01 -21.68 -7.57
C MET A 530 8.07 -21.27 -8.59
N ILE A 531 7.84 -21.63 -9.85
CA ILE A 531 8.62 -21.14 -10.98
C ILE A 531 7.95 -19.86 -11.50
N HIS A 532 8.69 -18.76 -11.49
CA HIS A 532 8.31 -17.50 -12.09
C HIS A 532 9.16 -17.27 -13.34
N LYS A 533 8.51 -17.32 -14.50
CA LYS A 533 9.16 -17.08 -15.80
C LYS A 533 9.17 -15.60 -16.19
N TYR A 534 8.33 -14.84 -15.57
CA TYR A 534 8.23 -13.42 -15.81
C TYR A 534 9.49 -12.72 -15.30
N GLY A 535 10.19 -12.05 -16.20
CA GLY A 535 11.28 -11.15 -15.87
C GLY A 535 10.86 -9.74 -16.20
N GLY A 536 10.88 -8.87 -15.19
CA GLY A 536 10.52 -7.48 -15.34
C GLY A 536 11.50 -6.71 -16.20
N ASN A 537 12.74 -7.10 -16.15
CA ASN A 537 13.83 -6.42 -16.84
C ASN A 537 14.83 -7.45 -17.40
N SER A 538 15.91 -6.97 -17.98
CA SER A 538 16.97 -7.81 -18.56
C SER A 538 17.85 -8.52 -17.52
N GLU A 539 17.67 -8.30 -16.23
CA GLU A 539 18.51 -8.87 -15.17
C GLU A 539 18.16 -10.33 -14.91
N PHE A 540 16.90 -10.72 -15.05
CA PHE A 540 16.46 -12.11 -14.90
C PHE A 540 16.34 -12.83 -16.24
N LYS A 541 17.45 -13.39 -16.69
CA LYS A 541 17.50 -14.19 -17.92
C LYS A 541 17.00 -15.62 -17.74
N THR A 542 16.85 -16.09 -16.51
CA THR A 542 16.45 -17.45 -16.16
C THR A 542 15.20 -17.41 -15.28
N PRO A 543 14.30 -18.41 -15.38
CA PRO A 543 13.18 -18.50 -14.46
C PRO A 543 13.64 -18.58 -13.00
N TYR A 544 12.99 -17.82 -12.12
CA TYR A 544 13.21 -17.89 -10.68
C TYR A 544 12.42 -19.07 -10.11
N LEU A 545 13.09 -19.91 -9.32
CA LEU A 545 12.45 -20.93 -8.51
C LEU A 545 12.52 -20.55 -7.03
N GLY A 546 11.39 -20.26 -6.41
CA GLY A 546 11.34 -19.87 -5.00
C GLY A 546 9.96 -19.47 -4.55
N LYS A 547 9.88 -19.07 -3.28
CA LYS A 547 8.62 -18.57 -2.69
C LYS A 547 8.39 -17.13 -3.05
N ALA A 548 7.12 -16.80 -3.33
CA ALA A 548 6.70 -15.42 -3.49
C ALA A 548 6.67 -14.65 -2.17
N PHE A 549 6.45 -15.33 -1.03
CA PHE A 549 6.40 -14.73 0.31
C PHE A 549 7.32 -15.48 1.28
N LYS A 550 8.23 -14.76 1.96
CA LYS A 550 9.23 -15.31 2.88
C LYS A 550 9.37 -14.43 4.12
N ASN A 551 9.60 -15.04 5.27
CA ASN A 551 9.96 -14.31 6.50
C ASN A 551 11.48 -14.03 6.52
N ALA A 552 11.93 -13.15 5.64
CA ALA A 552 13.33 -12.75 5.46
C ALA A 552 13.42 -11.34 4.88
N PRO A 553 14.57 -10.65 4.94
CA PRO A 553 14.78 -9.38 4.25
C PRO A 553 14.52 -9.46 2.74
N GLU A 554 14.87 -10.56 2.09
CA GLU A 554 14.48 -10.89 0.70
C GLU A 554 13.08 -11.51 0.68
N GLY A 555 12.11 -10.84 1.29
CA GLY A 555 10.80 -11.37 1.65
C GLY A 555 9.87 -11.69 0.50
N TYR A 556 10.12 -11.16 -0.69
CA TYR A 556 9.33 -11.39 -1.90
C TYR A 556 10.16 -12.12 -2.96
N SER A 557 9.54 -12.53 -4.05
CA SER A 557 10.29 -12.98 -5.23
C SER A 557 11.06 -11.79 -5.84
N PRO A 558 12.14 -12.04 -6.59
CA PRO A 558 12.85 -10.97 -7.30
C PRO A 558 11.91 -10.16 -8.20
N GLU A 559 12.12 -8.86 -8.26
CA GLU A 559 11.30 -7.89 -9.00
C GLU A 559 9.82 -7.80 -8.56
N MET A 560 9.46 -8.45 -7.47
CA MET A 560 8.13 -8.31 -6.85
C MET A 560 8.16 -7.11 -5.92
N ASP A 561 7.54 -6.03 -6.33
CA ASP A 561 7.28 -4.91 -5.45
C ASP A 561 6.11 -5.23 -4.50
N GLU A 562 6.04 -4.57 -3.39
CA GLU A 562 4.95 -4.76 -2.43
C GLU A 562 3.71 -3.95 -2.84
N ASP A 563 3.95 -2.91 -3.64
CA ASP A 563 2.97 -2.04 -4.30
C ASP A 563 1.94 -1.46 -3.35
N ASP A 564 2.50 -0.73 -2.37
CA ASP A 564 1.73 0.10 -1.44
C ASP A 564 0.60 -0.65 -0.71
N GLY A 565 0.83 -1.91 -0.39
CA GLY A 565 -0.12 -2.76 0.32
C GLY A 565 -0.93 -3.73 -0.55
N THR A 566 -0.76 -3.71 -1.89
CA THR A 566 -1.52 -4.56 -2.82
C THR A 566 -1.19 -6.04 -2.63
N MET A 567 0.10 -6.40 -2.70
CA MET A 567 0.54 -7.78 -2.54
C MET A 567 0.33 -8.28 -1.10
N SER A 568 0.46 -7.40 -0.14
CA SER A 568 0.14 -7.67 1.26
C SER A 568 -1.35 -7.97 1.46
N ALA A 569 -2.25 -7.16 0.90
CA ALA A 569 -3.70 -7.40 0.98
C ALA A 569 -4.10 -8.69 0.25
N TRP A 570 -3.45 -9.02 -0.88
CA TRP A 570 -3.66 -10.30 -1.57
C TRP A 570 -3.35 -11.49 -0.64
N TYR A 571 -2.20 -11.44 0.06
CA TYR A 571 -1.83 -12.49 1.03
C TYR A 571 -2.84 -12.58 2.18
N VAL A 572 -3.28 -11.44 2.72
CA VAL A 572 -4.26 -11.38 3.82
C VAL A 572 -5.58 -12.01 3.39
N PHE A 573 -6.13 -11.64 2.24
CA PHE A 573 -7.36 -12.22 1.70
C PHE A 573 -7.23 -13.73 1.48
N GLY A 574 -6.19 -14.16 0.78
CA GLY A 574 -5.94 -15.57 0.52
C GLY A 574 -5.80 -16.39 1.81
N ALA A 575 -5.10 -15.85 2.81
CA ALA A 575 -4.92 -16.50 4.10
C ALA A 575 -6.23 -16.59 4.92
N MET A 576 -7.14 -15.65 4.73
CA MET A 576 -8.47 -15.67 5.36
C MET A 576 -9.47 -16.57 4.61
N GLY A 577 -9.21 -16.90 3.35
CA GLY A 577 -10.03 -17.84 2.58
C GLY A 577 -11.10 -17.20 1.70
N PHE A 578 -10.99 -15.91 1.36
CA PHE A 578 -11.87 -15.22 0.41
C PHE A 578 -11.13 -14.09 -0.33
N TYR A 579 -11.65 -13.63 -1.46
CA TYR A 579 -10.97 -12.66 -2.33
C TYR A 579 -11.96 -11.82 -3.17
N PRO A 580 -11.75 -10.52 -3.37
CA PRO A 580 -12.58 -9.65 -4.21
C PRO A 580 -12.23 -9.82 -5.70
N LEU A 581 -12.64 -10.93 -6.32
CA LEU A 581 -12.30 -11.26 -7.72
C LEU A 581 -12.71 -10.15 -8.70
N LEU A 582 -13.89 -9.60 -8.53
CA LEU A 582 -14.43 -8.49 -9.31
C LEU A 582 -14.59 -7.27 -8.40
N VAL A 583 -13.65 -6.34 -8.47
CA VAL A 583 -13.75 -5.07 -7.75
C VAL A 583 -14.87 -4.22 -8.38
N GLY A 584 -15.71 -3.61 -7.55
CA GLY A 584 -16.94 -2.97 -7.99
C GLY A 584 -18.17 -3.89 -7.95
N ASP A 585 -18.00 -5.15 -7.54
CA ASP A 585 -19.09 -6.08 -7.20
C ASP A 585 -19.20 -6.25 -5.67
N GLU A 586 -20.34 -6.68 -5.20
CA GLU A 586 -20.59 -6.88 -3.77
C GLU A 586 -20.10 -8.22 -3.22
N TYR A 587 -19.54 -9.11 -4.05
CA TYR A 587 -19.20 -10.47 -3.68
C TYR A 587 -17.70 -10.68 -3.48
N TYR A 588 -17.37 -11.67 -2.64
CA TYR A 588 -16.06 -12.29 -2.51
C TYR A 588 -16.11 -13.74 -2.97
N ASP A 589 -15.11 -14.18 -3.70
CA ASP A 589 -14.89 -15.58 -4.09
C ASP A 589 -14.15 -16.34 -2.99
N LEU A 590 -14.62 -17.54 -2.64
CA LEU A 590 -14.12 -18.32 -1.51
C LEU A 590 -13.01 -19.28 -1.93
N THR A 591 -12.02 -19.44 -1.05
CA THR A 591 -10.92 -20.39 -1.21
C THR A 591 -10.59 -21.05 0.15
N SER A 592 -9.59 -21.92 0.20
CA SER A 592 -9.18 -22.59 1.44
C SER A 592 -8.40 -21.64 2.36
N PRO A 593 -8.87 -21.33 3.59
CA PRO A 593 -8.12 -20.53 4.55
C PRO A 593 -6.76 -21.16 4.88
N LEU A 594 -5.75 -20.32 5.11
CA LEU A 594 -4.43 -20.78 5.54
C LEU A 594 -4.45 -21.28 6.99
N PHE A 595 -5.16 -20.56 7.86
CA PHE A 595 -5.26 -20.82 9.29
C PHE A 595 -6.43 -21.75 9.63
N ASP A 596 -6.38 -22.38 10.82
CA ASP A 596 -7.46 -23.24 11.27
C ASP A 596 -8.65 -22.43 11.78
N ARG A 597 -8.37 -21.27 12.35
CA ARG A 597 -9.39 -20.32 12.78
C ARG A 597 -8.90 -18.88 12.58
N VAL A 598 -9.78 -18.04 12.03
CA VAL A 598 -9.61 -16.59 11.98
C VAL A 598 -10.80 -15.94 12.68
N LEU A 599 -10.54 -14.95 13.50
CA LEU A 599 -11.56 -14.14 14.14
C LEU A 599 -11.35 -12.70 13.71
N LEU A 600 -12.31 -12.13 12.97
CA LEU A 600 -12.31 -10.74 12.51
C LEU A 600 -13.36 -9.97 13.29
N ARG A 601 -12.91 -8.95 14.04
CA ARG A 601 -13.76 -7.98 14.73
C ARG A 601 -14.04 -6.81 13.80
N LEU A 602 -15.25 -6.69 13.36
CA LEU A 602 -15.69 -5.63 12.46
C LEU A 602 -15.97 -4.33 13.24
N THR A 603 -15.82 -3.19 12.57
CA THR A 603 -16.01 -1.87 13.20
C THR A 603 -17.46 -1.58 13.60
N ASN A 604 -18.42 -2.31 13.04
CA ASN A 604 -19.83 -2.26 13.44
C ASN A 604 -20.14 -3.06 14.73
N GLY A 605 -19.11 -3.64 15.38
CA GLY A 605 -19.24 -4.45 16.59
C GLY A 605 -19.50 -5.94 16.34
N ASN A 606 -19.78 -6.36 15.13
CA ASN A 606 -19.98 -7.75 14.79
C ASN A 606 -18.63 -8.50 14.71
N VAL A 607 -18.69 -9.82 14.87
CA VAL A 607 -17.54 -10.70 14.78
C VAL A 607 -17.78 -11.76 13.73
N LEU A 608 -16.86 -11.88 12.78
CA LEU A 608 -16.81 -12.98 11.82
C LEU A 608 -15.79 -14.01 12.30
N THR A 609 -16.23 -15.24 12.50
CA THR A 609 -15.36 -16.40 12.75
C THR A 609 -15.25 -17.23 11.47
N ILE A 610 -14.04 -17.41 10.97
CA ILE A 610 -13.75 -18.31 9.86
C ILE A 610 -13.07 -19.54 10.47
N GLN A 611 -13.58 -20.72 10.17
CA GLN A 611 -13.11 -21.95 10.79
C GLN A 611 -12.98 -23.09 9.78
N THR A 612 -11.95 -23.90 9.93
CA THR A 612 -11.74 -25.12 9.14
C THR A 612 -12.03 -26.34 10.00
N GLU A 613 -12.80 -27.28 9.47
CA GLU A 613 -13.16 -28.53 10.14
C GLU A 613 -12.72 -29.75 9.32
N GLY A 614 -12.10 -30.71 9.98
CA GLY A 614 -11.68 -31.97 9.35
C GLY A 614 -10.44 -31.88 8.44
N ARG A 615 -9.72 -30.73 8.39
CA ARG A 615 -8.52 -30.57 7.56
C ARG A 615 -7.34 -31.37 8.10
N LYS A 616 -7.17 -32.60 7.62
CA LYS A 616 -6.06 -33.49 8.00
C LYS A 616 -4.76 -33.24 7.21
N LYS A 617 -4.88 -32.75 5.97
CA LYS A 617 -3.76 -32.43 5.09
C LYS A 617 -3.92 -31.00 4.60
N LYS A 618 -2.80 -30.33 4.32
CA LYS A 618 -2.78 -28.93 3.86
C LYS A 618 -3.51 -28.73 2.52
N ASP A 619 -3.50 -29.73 1.66
CA ASP A 619 -4.07 -29.78 0.32
C ASP A 619 -5.40 -30.54 0.25
N ALA A 620 -6.01 -30.87 1.40
CA ALA A 620 -7.30 -31.53 1.44
C ALA A 620 -8.36 -30.67 0.72
N PRO A 621 -9.17 -31.27 -0.17
CA PRO A 621 -10.21 -30.53 -0.85
C PRO A 621 -11.36 -30.17 0.10
N ILE A 622 -11.93 -28.99 -0.10
CA ILE A 622 -13.14 -28.57 0.62
C ILE A 622 -14.30 -29.46 0.18
N LYS A 623 -15.03 -30.01 1.14
CA LYS A 623 -16.25 -30.79 0.93
C LYS A 623 -17.49 -29.90 0.86
N SER A 624 -17.56 -28.92 1.74
CA SER A 624 -18.67 -27.95 1.78
C SER A 624 -18.26 -26.70 2.55
N ILE A 625 -18.92 -25.59 2.22
CA ILE A 625 -18.78 -24.32 2.93
C ILE A 625 -20.16 -23.95 3.46
N HIS A 626 -20.21 -23.47 4.70
CA HIS A 626 -21.44 -23.00 5.34
C HIS A 626 -21.22 -21.64 5.96
N PHE A 627 -22.19 -20.76 5.79
CA PHE A 627 -22.24 -19.49 6.49
C PHE A 627 -23.50 -19.44 7.37
N ASN A 628 -23.31 -19.29 8.67
CA ASN A 628 -24.41 -19.30 9.66
C ASN A 628 -25.37 -20.49 9.46
N GLY A 629 -24.81 -21.69 9.25
CA GLY A 629 -25.53 -22.93 9.01
C GLY A 629 -26.08 -23.14 7.59
N LYS A 630 -26.08 -22.13 6.73
CA LYS A 630 -26.53 -22.25 5.33
C LYS A 630 -25.36 -22.66 4.43
N LYS A 631 -25.59 -23.68 3.58
CA LYS A 631 -24.60 -24.12 2.61
C LYS A 631 -24.41 -23.08 1.49
N ILE A 632 -23.16 -22.74 1.19
CA ILE A 632 -22.75 -21.96 0.03
C ILE A 632 -22.40 -22.94 -1.09
N ALA A 633 -23.08 -22.83 -2.23
CA ALA A 633 -22.92 -23.74 -3.36
C ALA A 633 -22.00 -23.21 -4.46
N ASP A 634 -21.96 -21.91 -4.65
CA ASP A 634 -21.28 -21.21 -5.75
C ASP A 634 -19.90 -20.63 -5.37
N TYR A 635 -19.39 -20.97 -4.21
CA TYR A 635 -18.11 -20.44 -3.68
C TYR A 635 -18.05 -18.90 -3.62
N ARG A 636 -19.19 -18.25 -3.36
CA ARG A 636 -19.30 -16.79 -3.23
C ARG A 636 -20.06 -16.41 -1.97
N ILE A 637 -19.67 -15.27 -1.39
CA ILE A 637 -20.39 -14.63 -0.29
C ILE A 637 -20.46 -13.12 -0.50
N SER A 638 -21.60 -12.50 -0.23
CA SER A 638 -21.73 -11.06 -0.35
C SER A 638 -21.07 -10.32 0.82
N HIS A 639 -20.58 -9.10 0.56
CA HIS A 639 -20.09 -8.21 1.61
C HIS A 639 -21.13 -7.99 2.71
N ASN A 640 -22.38 -7.76 2.31
CA ASN A 640 -23.49 -7.54 3.24
C ASN A 640 -23.78 -8.73 4.17
N GLU A 641 -23.49 -9.96 3.72
CA GLU A 641 -23.57 -11.13 4.61
C GLU A 641 -22.36 -11.18 5.54
N LEU A 642 -21.15 -10.99 5.04
CA LEU A 642 -19.91 -11.03 5.85
C LEU A 642 -19.96 -10.03 7.02
N ILE A 643 -20.39 -8.79 6.78
CA ILE A 643 -20.41 -7.73 7.81
C ILE A 643 -21.48 -7.94 8.89
N LYS A 644 -22.44 -8.86 8.70
CA LYS A 644 -23.35 -9.28 9.75
C LYS A 644 -22.67 -10.11 10.82
N GLY A 645 -21.48 -10.62 10.53
CA GLY A 645 -20.77 -11.52 11.42
C GLY A 645 -21.36 -12.93 11.47
N GLY A 646 -20.84 -13.75 12.37
CA GLY A 646 -21.23 -15.14 12.51
C GLY A 646 -20.13 -16.10 12.11
N GLU A 647 -20.49 -17.28 11.61
CA GLU A 647 -19.53 -18.36 11.37
C GLU A 647 -19.49 -18.76 9.89
N LEU A 648 -18.29 -18.67 9.30
CA LEU A 648 -17.97 -19.21 7.98
C LEU A 648 -17.13 -20.49 8.16
N ILE A 649 -17.75 -21.63 7.92
CA ILE A 649 -17.17 -22.94 8.20
C ILE A 649 -16.81 -23.66 6.91
N TYR A 650 -15.53 -24.05 6.82
CA TYR A 650 -14.97 -24.83 5.72
C TYR A 650 -14.79 -26.28 6.17
N ASN A 651 -15.62 -27.21 5.66
CA ASN A 651 -15.54 -28.65 5.94
C ASN A 651 -14.68 -29.34 4.89
N TYR A 652 -13.72 -30.14 5.32
CA TYR A 652 -12.79 -30.86 4.44
C TYR A 652 -13.13 -32.35 4.33
N LYS A 653 -12.63 -33.00 3.25
CA LYS A 653 -12.79 -34.45 3.04
C LYS A 653 -11.81 -35.27 3.88
#